data_3d0280fb0251e040f1db09954618122b
#
_entry.id   3d0280fb0251e040f1db09954618122b
#
_cell.length_a   1.000
_cell.length_b   1.000
_cell.length_c   1.000
_cell.angle_alpha   90.00
_cell.angle_beta   90.00
_cell.angle_gamma   90.00
#
_symmetry.space_group_name_H-M   'P 1'
#
loop_
_entity.id
_entity.type
_entity.pdbx_description
1 polymer ?
#
loop_
_entity_poly.entity_id
_entity_poly.type
_entity_poly.pdbx_seq_one_letter_code
_entity_poly.pdbx_strand_id
1 'polypeptide(L)'
;MGKMGACIALSAAMMLTSVGSMLPSDWGIETVYADETQTTTKTFTADQLTKAFAGGADGTSCELRKEGWNVALKHDAEQEYPQAVWNLSESFDLANVESVAFNVESQEGDIALKLGMTNASGWYEDVEACYGQNGQKQYTIVPEKTEGTFDKVVIMTTQNDASFCLTSVVVTLKEGSGSQITHGENIIDNGDFSNQDFSSWSASLGGAKITAEPVENGANIGVTTCGAITRSGDPSKSYECFAQDITGKVREGEEYEFSFWAKLSDDYKDSKDKKLKDSQKTVQFQPYYVNGNDKEVYDTTGLISGTSAQVLEAGKWTKFEGTYKIPSGAKKVVIRILEQGDWQEPGSCIMGKYYVANVSMKKITKPKPEIENNIEAWKASVTKSLGTGSIAGTAIMSSEIKDDTLMELVEKHFNAVTFGNELKPDALFNYQIGQSVGYTKITFQGKELKVPVVNDKNENLDFSRADEMLEKILEWNNANPNNKIRVRGHVLVWHSQTPEWFFHEDYNVAKPYVDKETMNRRLEWFISSVFDHYFGEAANKKYAGLFYGWDVVNEAVNGNTYRDDKVISDASDTSTSDTRHGSNSMWWRVYKSNEFIINAFKYANKYAPKNVELYYNDFGETDNTKCEGIVKLINDVKSADGTRLDAFGMQAHYNVDGFSAAQFKSVAKKYAQAAGKVQLTELDFKASSTYDGTAATKESEYTKMAYCHKNLYEAIKALKKEGTNVSGITVWGVIEPNSWLHSQSDLGGGASGSAQCPLLFDGNYKAKPAYWAYVDATKLQPAIQKVTITEAKDGNIAGETYTIDQGAVQAEFIPVWDADGLTVQVKVKDTTVNDADAVTVYVDPDNSASDITPDKVTVARTAAAAIAGGYQATVKVSMKGLKVAQQISLDVVVNNDGCLLY
;
A
#
# COMPACT_ATOMS: atom_id res chain seq x y z
N MET A 1 -13.66 -35.04 -14.71
CA MET A 1 -15.05 -34.58 -14.57
C MET A 1 -15.06 -33.36 -13.68
N GLY A 2 -15.46 -32.24 -14.22
CA GLY A 2 -15.76 -31.04 -13.43
C GLY A 2 -14.71 -29.95 -13.47
N LYS A 3 -14.77 -29.09 -14.45
CA LYS A 3 -14.63 -27.63 -14.42
C LYS A 3 -15.00 -27.09 -15.80
N MET A 4 -16.27 -27.10 -16.07
CA MET A 4 -16.90 -26.29 -17.12
C MET A 4 -17.62 -25.16 -16.38
N GLY A 5 -17.23 -23.94 -16.62
CA GLY A 5 -17.99 -22.81 -16.10
C GLY A 5 -17.18 -21.55 -15.89
N ALA A 6 -16.67 -20.97 -16.95
CA ALA A 6 -16.23 -19.56 -16.91
C ALA A 6 -15.95 -18.98 -18.31
N CYS A 7 -16.77 -19.29 -19.29
CA CYS A 7 -16.64 -18.69 -20.63
C CYS A 7 -17.98 -18.21 -21.22
N ILE A 8 -18.90 -17.69 -20.40
CA ILE A 8 -20.15 -17.11 -20.90
C ILE A 8 -20.46 -15.83 -20.10
N ALA A 9 -19.71 -14.79 -20.31
CA ALA A 9 -20.09 -13.47 -19.80
C ALA A 9 -19.67 -12.30 -20.69
N LEU A 10 -19.22 -12.52 -21.94
CA LEU A 10 -18.79 -11.41 -22.80
C LEU A 10 -19.54 -11.28 -24.13
N SER A 11 -20.66 -11.96 -24.32
CA SER A 11 -21.48 -11.83 -25.55
C SER A 11 -22.68 -10.88 -25.44
N ALA A 12 -22.87 -10.20 -24.33
CA ALA A 12 -24.00 -9.26 -24.10
C ALA A 12 -23.72 -7.79 -24.38
N ALA A 13 -22.47 -7.40 -24.65
CA ALA A 13 -22.09 -5.99 -24.85
C ALA A 13 -22.10 -5.51 -26.31
N MET A 14 -22.49 -6.32 -27.28
CA MET A 14 -22.47 -5.93 -28.70
C MET A 14 -23.85 -5.96 -29.40
N MET A 15 -24.98 -5.79 -28.71
CA MET A 15 -26.29 -5.60 -29.33
C MET A 15 -27.11 -4.47 -28.74
N LEU A 16 -26.55 -3.29 -28.72
CA LEU A 16 -27.30 -2.06 -28.40
C LEU A 16 -26.89 -0.86 -29.26
N THR A 17 -26.79 -1.09 -30.59
CA THR A 17 -26.76 -0.02 -31.56
C THR A 17 -27.76 -0.29 -32.66
N SER A 18 -29.05 -0.11 -32.36
CA SER A 18 -30.07 0.21 -33.36
C SER A 18 -31.49 0.13 -32.77
N VAL A 19 -31.85 1.02 -31.85
CA VAL A 19 -33.23 1.50 -31.70
C VAL A 19 -33.14 2.97 -31.25
N GLY A 20 -32.78 3.83 -32.13
CA GLY A 20 -32.98 5.27 -32.05
C GLY A 20 -34.23 5.61 -32.82
N SER A 21 -35.28 5.93 -32.13
CA SER A 21 -36.44 6.76 -32.55
C SER A 21 -37.74 6.20 -32.01
N MET A 22 -38.24 6.89 -31.00
CA MET A 22 -39.62 7.13 -30.61
C MET A 22 -39.82 7.05 -29.09
N LEU A 23 -39.46 8.13 -28.44
CA LEU A 23 -40.08 8.52 -27.17
C LEU A 23 -40.23 10.05 -27.10
N PRO A 24 -41.29 10.58 -26.48
CA PRO A 24 -41.65 12.00 -26.51
C PRO A 24 -40.70 12.86 -25.66
N SER A 25 -40.50 14.10 -26.11
CA SER A 25 -39.51 15.08 -25.65
C SER A 25 -39.78 15.81 -24.34
N ASP A 26 -40.37 15.21 -23.31
CA ASP A 26 -40.72 15.96 -22.09
C ASP A 26 -40.31 15.31 -20.75
N TRP A 27 -39.33 14.43 -20.79
CA TRP A 27 -38.71 13.99 -19.56
C TRP A 27 -37.21 14.32 -19.65
N GLY A 28 -36.81 15.36 -18.87
CA GLY A 28 -35.39 15.77 -18.79
C GLY A 28 -34.55 14.72 -18.12
N ILE A 29 -34.20 13.68 -18.89
CA ILE A 29 -33.12 12.77 -18.58
C ILE A 29 -31.92 13.29 -19.37
N GLU A 30 -31.00 13.95 -18.69
CA GLU A 30 -29.66 14.10 -19.21
C GLU A 30 -29.12 12.68 -19.47
N THR A 31 -28.97 12.33 -20.73
CA THR A 31 -28.21 11.17 -21.14
C THR A 31 -26.77 11.40 -20.70
N VAL A 32 -26.40 10.84 -19.57
CA VAL A 32 -25.01 10.63 -19.21
C VAL A 32 -24.46 9.70 -20.28
N TYR A 33 -23.71 10.25 -21.22
CA TYR A 33 -22.85 9.44 -22.06
C TYR A 33 -21.92 8.67 -21.12
N ALA A 34 -22.02 7.36 -21.12
CA ALA A 34 -20.97 6.53 -20.61
C ALA A 34 -19.72 6.92 -21.40
N ASP A 35 -18.76 7.53 -20.74
CA ASP A 35 -17.45 7.83 -21.31
C ASP A 35 -16.89 6.49 -21.79
N GLU A 36 -16.52 6.41 -23.05
CA GLU A 36 -15.85 5.23 -23.58
C GLU A 36 -14.55 5.08 -22.78
N THR A 37 -14.49 4.10 -21.92
CA THR A 37 -13.26 3.70 -21.23
C THR A 37 -12.20 3.45 -22.29
N GLN A 38 -11.21 4.32 -22.42
CA GLN A 38 -10.10 4.13 -23.35
C GLN A 38 -9.18 3.03 -22.81
N THR A 39 -9.55 1.78 -23.06
CA THR A 39 -8.61 0.68 -22.91
C THR A 39 -7.51 0.82 -23.96
N THR A 40 -6.25 0.83 -23.52
CA THR A 40 -5.12 0.85 -24.45
C THR A 40 -4.92 -0.53 -25.05
N THR A 41 -5.07 -0.66 -26.36
CA THR A 41 -4.81 -1.92 -27.07
C THR A 41 -3.49 -1.85 -27.82
N LYS A 42 -2.72 -2.95 -27.80
CA LYS A 42 -1.55 -3.18 -28.62
C LYS A 42 -1.81 -4.33 -29.57
N THR A 43 -1.74 -4.01 -30.86
CA THR A 43 -1.95 -5.01 -31.90
C THR A 43 -0.61 -5.40 -32.52
N PHE A 44 -0.29 -6.68 -32.48
CA PHE A 44 0.83 -7.30 -33.17
C PHE A 44 0.29 -7.98 -34.44
N THR A 45 0.51 -7.38 -35.59
CA THR A 45 0.18 -7.99 -36.86
C THR A 45 1.10 -9.18 -37.14
N ALA A 46 0.71 -10.08 -38.03
CA ALA A 46 1.46 -11.31 -38.29
C ALA A 46 2.94 -11.05 -38.66
N ASP A 47 3.23 -9.99 -39.37
CA ASP A 47 4.59 -9.59 -39.74
C ASP A 47 5.42 -9.03 -38.59
N GLN A 48 4.76 -8.59 -37.49
CA GLN A 48 5.42 -8.11 -36.26
C GLN A 48 5.70 -9.26 -35.27
N LEU A 49 5.04 -10.41 -35.44
CA LEU A 49 5.27 -11.59 -34.64
C LEU A 49 6.51 -12.34 -35.14
N THR A 50 7.48 -12.57 -34.28
CA THR A 50 8.68 -13.33 -34.62
C THR A 50 8.54 -14.78 -34.21
N LYS A 51 8.56 -15.70 -35.19
CA LYS A 51 8.50 -17.14 -34.91
C LYS A 51 9.63 -17.56 -33.99
N ALA A 52 9.27 -18.11 -32.82
CA ALA A 52 10.21 -18.68 -31.89
C ALA A 52 10.53 -20.14 -32.27
N PHE A 53 9.49 -20.98 -32.41
CA PHE A 53 9.62 -22.32 -32.95
C PHE A 53 8.23 -22.87 -33.38
N ALA A 54 8.22 -23.82 -34.23
CA ALA A 54 7.10 -24.73 -34.43
C ALA A 54 7.50 -26.07 -33.83
N GLY A 55 6.82 -26.49 -32.78
CA GLY A 55 7.09 -27.74 -32.12
C GLY A 55 6.49 -28.88 -32.93
N GLY A 56 7.26 -29.87 -33.12
CA GLY A 56 6.70 -31.04 -33.67
C GLY A 56 7.59 -31.75 -34.69
N ALA A 57 7.31 -33.04 -34.80
CA ALA A 57 7.91 -33.93 -35.77
C ALA A 57 7.48 -33.60 -37.20
N ASP A 58 7.91 -34.40 -38.11
CA ASP A 58 7.59 -34.31 -39.53
C ASP A 58 6.10 -34.04 -39.83
N GLY A 59 5.87 -32.97 -40.56
CA GLY A 59 4.52 -32.57 -40.99
C GLY A 59 3.98 -31.28 -40.34
N THR A 60 4.60 -30.75 -39.27
CA THR A 60 4.25 -29.43 -38.73
C THR A 60 4.86 -28.35 -39.61
N SER A 61 4.03 -27.44 -40.09
CA SER A 61 4.48 -26.30 -40.89
C SER A 61 4.02 -24.97 -40.27
N CYS A 62 4.86 -23.96 -40.37
CA CYS A 62 4.56 -22.60 -39.90
C CYS A 62 5.21 -21.60 -40.86
N GLU A 63 4.41 -20.95 -41.69
CA GLU A 63 4.88 -20.07 -42.77
C GLU A 63 4.12 -18.74 -42.73
N LEU A 64 4.83 -17.63 -42.74
CA LEU A 64 4.26 -16.29 -42.89
C LEU A 64 3.89 -16.04 -44.35
N ARG A 65 2.63 -15.78 -44.63
CA ARG A 65 2.09 -15.37 -45.92
C ARG A 65 1.45 -13.97 -45.80
N LYS A 66 0.93 -13.48 -46.90
CA LYS A 66 0.30 -12.15 -46.96
C LYS A 66 -0.88 -12.03 -45.99
N GLU A 67 -1.63 -13.10 -45.81
CA GLU A 67 -2.82 -13.17 -44.96
C GLU A 67 -2.48 -13.34 -43.47
N GLY A 68 -1.32 -13.91 -43.14
CA GLY A 68 -0.89 -14.19 -41.77
C GLY A 68 0.04 -15.40 -41.68
N TRP A 69 0.27 -15.88 -40.46
CA TRP A 69 1.00 -17.11 -40.18
C TRP A 69 0.11 -18.30 -40.45
N ASN A 70 0.36 -19.03 -41.55
CA ASN A 70 -0.29 -20.27 -41.89
C ASN A 70 0.42 -21.41 -41.20
N VAL A 71 -0.30 -22.14 -40.35
CA VAL A 71 0.23 -23.19 -39.49
C VAL A 71 -0.58 -24.50 -39.71
N ALA A 72 0.13 -25.62 -39.82
CA ALA A 72 -0.45 -26.93 -39.70
C ALA A 72 0.28 -27.70 -38.60
N LEU A 73 -0.45 -28.10 -37.58
CA LEU A 73 0.01 -28.89 -36.44
C LEU A 73 -0.46 -30.34 -36.65
N LYS A 74 0.47 -31.28 -36.60
CA LYS A 74 0.17 -32.71 -36.69
C LYS A 74 0.34 -33.37 -35.34
N HIS A 75 -0.75 -33.98 -34.89
CA HIS A 75 -0.82 -34.75 -33.67
C HIS A 75 -0.62 -36.23 -33.96
N ASP A 76 0.40 -36.84 -33.37
CA ASP A 76 0.63 -38.29 -33.45
C ASP A 76 1.25 -38.81 -32.15
N ALA A 77 1.56 -40.11 -32.11
CA ALA A 77 2.11 -40.73 -30.89
C ALA A 77 3.51 -40.26 -30.51
N GLU A 78 4.26 -39.62 -31.42
CA GLU A 78 5.58 -39.05 -31.17
C GLU A 78 5.49 -37.55 -30.83
N GLN A 79 4.36 -36.93 -31.22
CA GLN A 79 4.07 -35.50 -31.02
C GLN A 79 2.71 -35.32 -30.34
N GLU A 80 2.69 -35.53 -29.05
CA GLU A 80 1.46 -35.48 -28.24
C GLU A 80 0.93 -34.02 -28.10
N TYR A 81 1.82 -33.01 -28.17
CA TYR A 81 1.45 -31.60 -28.00
C TYR A 81 2.13 -30.69 -29.05
N PRO A 82 1.83 -30.87 -30.36
CA PRO A 82 2.42 -30.02 -31.39
C PRO A 82 1.96 -28.56 -31.21
N GLN A 83 2.90 -27.64 -31.38
CA GLN A 83 2.67 -26.21 -31.06
C GLN A 83 3.47 -25.29 -31.97
N ALA A 84 2.97 -24.07 -32.15
CA ALA A 84 3.67 -22.94 -32.75
C ALA A 84 3.77 -21.79 -31.76
N VAL A 85 4.95 -21.19 -31.67
CA VAL A 85 5.29 -20.17 -30.69
C VAL A 85 5.84 -18.95 -31.39
N TRP A 86 5.35 -17.78 -31.03
CA TRP A 86 5.84 -16.47 -31.49
C TRP A 86 6.29 -15.62 -30.33
N ASN A 87 7.38 -14.89 -30.53
CA ASN A 87 7.80 -13.84 -29.64
C ASN A 87 6.99 -12.58 -29.96
N LEU A 88 6.54 -11.90 -28.93
CA LEU A 88 6.14 -10.50 -28.99
C LEU A 88 7.39 -9.62 -28.98
N SER A 89 7.31 -8.43 -29.53
CA SER A 89 8.45 -7.50 -29.51
C SER A 89 8.69 -6.87 -28.13
N GLU A 90 7.85 -7.20 -27.16
CA GLU A 90 7.88 -6.68 -25.80
C GLU A 90 7.26 -7.67 -24.82
N SER A 91 7.58 -7.51 -23.54
CA SER A 91 7.04 -8.29 -22.43
C SER A 91 5.90 -7.55 -21.75
N PHE A 92 4.87 -8.28 -21.29
CA PHE A 92 3.70 -7.75 -20.61
C PHE A 92 3.59 -8.35 -19.22
N ASP A 93 3.36 -7.50 -18.22
CA ASP A 93 3.01 -7.91 -16.86
C ASP A 93 1.52 -8.28 -16.80
N LEU A 94 1.21 -9.50 -16.35
CA LEU A 94 -0.18 -10.00 -16.22
C LEU A 94 -1.05 -9.10 -15.33
N ALA A 95 -0.47 -8.45 -14.33
CA ALA A 95 -1.20 -7.51 -13.48
C ALA A 95 -1.86 -6.37 -14.29
N ASN A 96 -1.22 -5.99 -15.40
CA ASN A 96 -1.60 -4.86 -16.25
C ASN A 96 -2.39 -5.26 -17.49
N VAL A 97 -2.61 -6.55 -17.72
CA VAL A 97 -3.31 -7.06 -18.91
C VAL A 97 -4.76 -7.35 -18.56
N GLU A 98 -5.68 -6.77 -19.32
CA GLU A 98 -7.10 -7.10 -19.26
C GLU A 98 -7.41 -8.35 -20.07
N SER A 99 -6.89 -8.42 -21.29
CA SER A 99 -7.11 -9.59 -22.16
C SER A 99 -6.07 -9.69 -23.28
N VAL A 100 -5.90 -10.90 -23.80
CA VAL A 100 -5.10 -11.18 -25.01
C VAL A 100 -5.96 -11.91 -26.03
N ALA A 101 -6.27 -11.24 -27.15
CA ALA A 101 -7.07 -11.80 -28.23
C ALA A 101 -6.19 -12.28 -29.38
N PHE A 102 -6.45 -13.50 -29.85
CA PHE A 102 -5.82 -14.12 -31.02
C PHE A 102 -6.81 -14.10 -32.17
N ASN A 103 -6.48 -13.39 -33.21
CA ASN A 103 -7.31 -13.37 -34.44
C ASN A 103 -6.87 -14.47 -35.39
N VAL A 104 -7.75 -15.43 -35.61
CA VAL A 104 -7.47 -16.63 -36.36
C VAL A 104 -8.45 -16.74 -37.53
N GLU A 105 -7.94 -17.02 -38.72
CA GLU A 105 -8.73 -17.30 -39.90
C GLU A 105 -8.45 -18.71 -40.41
N SER A 106 -9.37 -19.26 -41.14
CA SER A 106 -9.23 -20.56 -41.85
C SER A 106 -8.85 -21.73 -40.92
N GLN A 107 -9.47 -21.82 -39.74
CA GLN A 107 -9.17 -22.89 -38.80
C GLN A 107 -9.89 -24.19 -39.08
N GLU A 108 -9.13 -25.27 -39.02
CA GLU A 108 -9.62 -26.68 -38.97
C GLU A 108 -9.01 -27.34 -37.71
N GLY A 109 -9.78 -28.16 -37.03
CA GLY A 109 -9.36 -28.79 -35.77
C GLY A 109 -9.43 -27.87 -34.54
N ASP A 110 -9.29 -28.48 -33.37
CA ASP A 110 -9.31 -27.75 -32.08
C ASP A 110 -7.93 -27.24 -31.73
N ILE A 111 -7.87 -25.99 -31.28
CA ILE A 111 -6.64 -25.37 -30.82
C ILE A 111 -6.76 -24.95 -29.36
N ALA A 112 -5.62 -24.92 -28.66
CA ALA A 112 -5.43 -24.35 -27.35
C ALA A 112 -4.41 -23.21 -27.44
N LEU A 113 -4.61 -22.17 -26.64
CA LEU A 113 -3.80 -20.99 -26.64
C LEU A 113 -3.14 -20.84 -25.29
N LYS A 114 -1.90 -20.33 -25.29
CA LYS A 114 -1.15 -20.07 -24.07
C LYS A 114 -0.40 -18.74 -24.18
N LEU A 115 -0.17 -18.15 -23.03
CA LEU A 115 0.82 -17.09 -22.83
C LEU A 115 2.03 -17.72 -22.16
N GLY A 116 3.22 -17.36 -22.61
CA GLY A 116 4.44 -17.97 -22.13
C GLY A 116 5.55 -16.94 -21.91
N MET A 117 6.50 -17.30 -21.06
CA MET A 117 7.72 -16.57 -20.82
C MET A 117 8.93 -17.45 -21.12
N THR A 118 10.00 -16.88 -21.66
CA THR A 118 11.25 -17.62 -21.89
C THR A 118 11.83 -18.09 -20.57
N ASN A 119 12.01 -19.40 -20.40
CA ASN A 119 12.66 -19.95 -19.23
C ASN A 119 14.19 -20.00 -19.38
N ALA A 120 14.87 -20.40 -18.30
CA ALA A 120 16.32 -20.46 -18.25
C ALA A 120 16.99 -21.41 -19.27
N SER A 121 16.24 -22.37 -19.84
CA SER A 121 16.74 -23.27 -20.89
C SER A 121 16.55 -22.72 -22.30
N GLY A 122 16.01 -21.51 -22.46
CA GLY A 122 15.67 -20.93 -23.76
C GLY A 122 14.34 -21.41 -24.33
N TRP A 123 13.64 -22.25 -23.58
CA TRP A 123 12.28 -22.68 -23.88
C TRP A 123 11.28 -21.70 -23.27
N TYR A 124 9.99 -21.96 -23.32
CA TYR A 124 9.02 -21.16 -22.62
C TYR A 124 8.37 -21.94 -21.47
N GLU A 125 7.92 -21.23 -20.47
CA GLU A 125 7.02 -21.71 -19.40
C GLU A 125 5.63 -21.14 -19.62
N ASP A 126 4.62 -21.98 -19.38
CA ASP A 126 3.23 -21.55 -19.45
C ASP A 126 2.91 -20.59 -18.30
N VAL A 127 2.50 -19.39 -18.64
CA VAL A 127 2.06 -18.39 -17.66
C VAL A 127 0.55 -18.44 -17.51
N GLU A 128 -0.19 -18.53 -18.62
CA GLU A 128 -1.63 -18.62 -18.67
C GLU A 128 -2.09 -19.46 -19.86
N ALA A 129 -3.24 -20.15 -19.78
CA ALA A 129 -3.74 -20.98 -20.84
C ALA A 129 -5.26 -20.91 -21.01
N CYS A 130 -5.73 -20.98 -22.25
CA CYS A 130 -7.13 -21.07 -22.60
C CYS A 130 -7.33 -22.16 -23.69
N TYR A 131 -8.32 -22.99 -23.52
CA TYR A 131 -8.65 -24.03 -24.51
C TYR A 131 -9.75 -23.52 -25.43
N GLY A 132 -9.41 -23.33 -26.70
CA GLY A 132 -10.32 -22.86 -27.72
C GLY A 132 -11.26 -23.96 -28.25
N GLN A 133 -12.31 -23.50 -28.92
CA GLN A 133 -13.23 -24.36 -29.65
C GLN A 133 -13.02 -24.19 -31.16
N ASN A 134 -13.30 -25.25 -31.92
CA ASN A 134 -13.17 -25.24 -33.37
C ASN A 134 -14.09 -24.19 -34.02
N GLY A 135 -13.59 -23.49 -35.03
CA GLY A 135 -14.38 -22.59 -35.88
C GLY A 135 -14.59 -21.18 -35.36
N GLN A 136 -13.93 -20.75 -34.29
CA GLN A 136 -13.95 -19.36 -33.85
C GLN A 136 -12.95 -18.51 -34.66
N LYS A 137 -13.29 -17.24 -34.90
CA LYS A 137 -12.39 -16.28 -35.57
C LYS A 137 -11.51 -15.54 -34.60
N GLN A 138 -11.90 -15.46 -33.36
CA GLN A 138 -11.14 -14.78 -32.30
C GLN A 138 -11.23 -15.59 -31.02
N TYR A 139 -10.09 -15.76 -30.40
CA TYR A 139 -9.96 -16.39 -29.09
C TYR A 139 -9.39 -15.40 -28.12
N THR A 140 -9.87 -15.33 -26.90
CA THR A 140 -9.42 -14.39 -25.91
C THR A 140 -9.00 -15.11 -24.63
N ILE A 141 -7.79 -14.81 -24.15
CA ILE A 141 -7.34 -15.16 -22.81
C ILE A 141 -7.59 -13.94 -21.93
N VAL A 142 -8.36 -14.11 -20.87
CA VAL A 142 -8.45 -13.17 -19.76
C VAL A 142 -7.57 -13.74 -18.65
N PRO A 143 -6.43 -13.12 -18.30
CA PRO A 143 -5.54 -13.70 -17.31
C PRO A 143 -6.24 -13.85 -15.96
N GLU A 144 -6.19 -15.06 -15.39
CA GLU A 144 -6.63 -15.33 -14.01
C GLU A 144 -5.52 -15.00 -13.01
N LYS A 145 -4.26 -15.05 -13.44
CA LYS A 145 -3.09 -14.71 -12.63
C LYS A 145 -2.79 -13.22 -12.72
N THR A 146 -2.41 -12.65 -11.59
CA THR A 146 -2.02 -11.24 -11.47
C THR A 146 -0.51 -11.07 -11.26
N GLU A 147 0.24 -12.16 -11.20
CA GLU A 147 1.70 -12.16 -11.05
C GLU A 147 2.34 -12.89 -12.22
N GLY A 148 3.46 -12.38 -12.69
CA GLY A 148 4.23 -12.92 -13.79
C GLY A 148 4.16 -12.05 -15.05
N THR A 149 5.09 -12.32 -15.96
CA THR A 149 5.18 -11.63 -17.25
C THR A 149 5.10 -12.62 -18.39
N PHE A 150 4.66 -12.18 -19.58
CA PHE A 150 4.76 -12.99 -20.80
C PHE A 150 5.34 -12.17 -21.95
N ASP A 151 6.11 -12.84 -22.79
CA ASP A 151 6.71 -12.28 -24.00
C ASP A 151 6.44 -13.20 -25.23
N LYS A 152 5.67 -14.25 -25.02
CA LYS A 152 5.35 -15.24 -26.06
C LYS A 152 3.87 -15.57 -26.08
N VAL A 153 3.41 -15.86 -27.29
CA VAL A 153 2.10 -16.43 -27.55
C VAL A 153 2.24 -17.78 -28.21
N VAL A 154 1.39 -18.71 -27.81
CA VAL A 154 1.47 -20.11 -28.23
C VAL A 154 0.11 -20.58 -28.71
N ILE A 155 0.09 -21.29 -29.84
CA ILE A 155 -1.08 -22.05 -30.31
C ILE A 155 -0.66 -23.52 -30.46
N MET A 156 -1.43 -24.43 -29.88
CA MET A 156 -1.17 -25.85 -29.88
C MET A 156 -2.44 -26.64 -30.10
N THR A 157 -2.29 -27.95 -30.37
CA THR A 157 -3.39 -28.92 -30.29
C THR A 157 -3.05 -30.05 -29.33
N THR A 158 -4.05 -30.69 -28.76
CA THR A 158 -3.88 -31.76 -27.74
C THR A 158 -4.54 -33.09 -28.13
N GLN A 159 -5.31 -33.15 -29.21
CA GLN A 159 -6.10 -34.33 -29.51
C GLN A 159 -6.14 -34.70 -31.00
N ASN A 160 -6.03 -33.75 -31.90
CA ASN A 160 -6.20 -33.96 -33.33
C ASN A 160 -5.27 -33.06 -34.14
N ASP A 161 -5.12 -33.34 -35.42
CA ASP A 161 -4.48 -32.39 -36.34
C ASP A 161 -5.24 -31.04 -36.32
N ALA A 162 -4.53 -29.96 -36.40
CA ALA A 162 -5.13 -28.64 -36.52
C ALA A 162 -4.39 -27.79 -37.55
N SER A 163 -5.14 -26.97 -38.27
CA SER A 163 -4.57 -25.95 -39.16
C SER A 163 -5.29 -24.62 -38.96
N PHE A 164 -4.54 -23.51 -39.04
CA PHE A 164 -5.08 -22.17 -38.83
C PHE A 164 -4.21 -21.12 -39.52
N CYS A 165 -4.77 -19.91 -39.69
CA CYS A 165 -4.04 -18.73 -40.07
C CYS A 165 -4.14 -17.69 -38.95
N LEU A 166 -3.02 -17.43 -38.25
CA LEU A 166 -2.95 -16.36 -37.22
C LEU A 166 -2.68 -15.03 -37.91
N THR A 167 -3.63 -14.10 -37.85
CA THR A 167 -3.53 -12.80 -38.51
C THR A 167 -3.00 -11.71 -37.61
N SER A 168 -3.32 -11.73 -36.30
CA SER A 168 -2.81 -10.82 -35.32
C SER A 168 -3.05 -11.30 -33.88
N VAL A 169 -2.32 -10.71 -32.96
CA VAL A 169 -2.53 -10.82 -31.51
C VAL A 169 -2.79 -9.40 -30.98
N VAL A 170 -3.83 -9.24 -30.18
CA VAL A 170 -4.21 -7.96 -29.56
C VAL A 170 -4.11 -8.10 -28.06
N VAL A 171 -3.22 -7.35 -27.45
CA VAL A 171 -3.11 -7.24 -25.98
C VAL A 171 -3.88 -6.01 -25.55
N THR A 172 -4.91 -6.20 -24.74
CA THR A 172 -5.70 -5.13 -24.13
C THR A 172 -5.16 -4.91 -22.72
N LEU A 173 -4.77 -3.69 -22.41
CA LEU A 173 -4.26 -3.32 -21.10
C LEU A 173 -5.38 -2.73 -20.25
N LYS A 174 -5.34 -3.00 -18.96
CA LYS A 174 -6.25 -2.40 -17.97
C LYS A 174 -6.11 -0.89 -17.99
N GLU A 175 -7.17 -0.19 -17.69
CA GLU A 175 -7.18 1.28 -17.64
C GLU A 175 -6.07 1.80 -16.70
N GLY A 176 -5.28 2.76 -17.18
CA GLY A 176 -4.12 3.30 -16.46
C GLY A 176 -2.82 2.48 -16.56
N SER A 177 -2.82 1.31 -17.21
CA SER A 177 -1.63 0.46 -17.39
C SER A 177 -0.89 0.70 -18.73
N GLY A 178 -1.35 1.62 -19.54
CA GLY A 178 -0.91 1.85 -20.93
C GLY A 178 0.47 2.47 -21.13
N SER A 179 1.25 2.58 -20.08
CA SER A 179 2.57 3.17 -20.15
C SER A 179 3.64 2.10 -19.94
N GLN A 180 4.43 1.84 -20.96
CA GLN A 180 5.45 0.79 -20.94
C GLN A 180 6.64 1.11 -20.04
N ILE A 181 7.15 0.08 -19.37
CA ILE A 181 8.53 0.09 -18.87
C ILE A 181 9.44 0.17 -20.11
N THR A 182 10.17 1.27 -20.25
CA THR A 182 11.21 1.37 -21.27
C THR A 182 12.55 0.99 -20.66
N HIS A 183 13.31 0.20 -21.42
CA HIS A 183 14.63 -0.22 -21.02
C HIS A 183 15.67 0.64 -21.75
N GLY A 184 16.59 1.22 -20.99
CA GLY A 184 17.74 1.94 -21.54
C GLY A 184 18.76 0.99 -22.17
N GLU A 185 19.84 1.56 -22.68
CA GLU A 185 20.99 0.76 -23.16
C GLU A 185 21.68 0.03 -21.99
N ASN A 186 22.36 -1.08 -22.31
CA ASN A 186 23.18 -1.78 -21.34
C ASN A 186 24.36 -0.90 -20.89
N ILE A 187 24.45 -0.59 -19.59
CA ILE A 187 25.52 0.27 -19.04
C ILE A 187 26.77 -0.50 -18.65
N ILE A 188 26.77 -1.84 -18.76
CA ILE A 188 27.90 -2.69 -18.43
C ILE A 188 28.87 -2.75 -19.59
N ASP A 189 30.10 -2.30 -19.36
CA ASP A 189 31.16 -2.41 -20.37
C ASP A 189 31.65 -3.85 -20.46
N ASN A 190 31.84 -4.32 -21.69
CA ASN A 190 32.34 -5.67 -21.95
C ASN A 190 31.58 -6.76 -21.17
N GLY A 191 30.25 -6.67 -21.10
CA GLY A 191 29.40 -7.62 -20.36
C GLY A 191 29.29 -8.99 -21.04
N ASP A 192 29.58 -9.06 -22.34
CA ASP A 192 29.66 -10.28 -23.14
C ASP A 192 31.09 -10.92 -23.16
N PHE A 193 32.06 -10.25 -22.52
CA PHE A 193 33.46 -10.65 -22.44
C PHE A 193 34.14 -10.91 -23.80
N SER A 194 33.64 -10.34 -24.89
CA SER A 194 34.16 -10.50 -26.25
C SER A 194 35.44 -9.70 -26.45
N ASN A 195 35.63 -8.61 -25.69
CA ASN A 195 36.86 -7.83 -25.70
C ASN A 195 37.83 -8.36 -24.67
N GLN A 196 39.09 -8.55 -25.09
CA GLN A 196 40.18 -9.02 -24.23
C GLN A 196 40.72 -7.95 -23.26
N ASP A 197 40.24 -6.70 -23.36
CA ASP A 197 40.53 -5.66 -22.38
C ASP A 197 39.53 -5.72 -21.24
N PHE A 198 39.98 -6.18 -20.09
CA PHE A 198 39.22 -6.28 -18.84
C PHE A 198 39.46 -5.09 -17.91
N SER A 199 39.94 -3.96 -18.41
CA SER A 199 40.20 -2.75 -17.59
C SER A 199 38.96 -2.21 -16.92
N SER A 200 37.75 -2.37 -17.54
CA SER A 200 36.46 -2.04 -16.93
C SER A 200 36.03 -2.99 -15.81
N TRP A 201 36.56 -4.21 -15.81
CA TRP A 201 36.32 -5.21 -14.76
C TRP A 201 37.52 -5.28 -13.83
N SER A 202 37.31 -5.16 -12.55
CA SER A 202 38.33 -5.41 -11.56
C SER A 202 38.04 -6.70 -10.80
N ALA A 203 39.00 -7.55 -10.65
CA ALA A 203 38.91 -8.60 -9.64
C ALA A 203 39.23 -7.92 -8.30
N SER A 204 38.24 -7.44 -7.60
CA SER A 204 38.46 -6.73 -6.35
C SER A 204 39.05 -7.67 -5.30
N LEU A 205 40.03 -7.17 -4.54
CA LEU A 205 40.63 -7.83 -3.40
C LEU A 205 41.35 -9.15 -3.73
N GLY A 206 42.64 -9.12 -3.76
CA GLY A 206 43.51 -10.31 -3.82
C GLY A 206 44.15 -10.63 -5.15
N GLY A 207 43.87 -9.90 -6.22
CA GLY A 207 44.59 -9.99 -7.49
C GLY A 207 44.21 -11.15 -8.41
N ALA A 208 43.00 -11.66 -8.29
CA ALA A 208 42.44 -12.58 -9.28
C ALA A 208 42.41 -11.95 -10.67
N LYS A 209 42.66 -12.75 -11.69
CA LYS A 209 42.59 -12.31 -13.08
C LYS A 209 41.37 -12.90 -13.74
N ILE A 210 40.66 -12.04 -14.45
CA ILE A 210 39.61 -12.47 -15.36
C ILE A 210 40.28 -12.95 -16.65
N THR A 211 39.85 -14.11 -17.13
CA THR A 211 40.22 -14.65 -18.45
C THR A 211 38.94 -14.79 -19.29
N ALA A 212 39.05 -14.51 -20.58
CA ALA A 212 37.96 -14.83 -21.52
C ALA A 212 38.09 -16.31 -21.93
N GLU A 213 36.98 -17.01 -21.84
CA GLU A 213 36.87 -18.39 -22.29
C GLU A 213 35.69 -18.53 -23.25
N PRO A 214 35.73 -19.45 -24.23
CA PRO A 214 34.63 -19.68 -25.12
C PRO A 214 33.45 -20.31 -24.33
N VAL A 215 32.23 -19.89 -24.64
CA VAL A 215 31.02 -20.58 -24.22
C VAL A 215 30.86 -21.86 -25.03
N GLU A 216 30.61 -22.98 -24.38
CA GLU A 216 30.48 -24.27 -25.01
C GLU A 216 29.41 -24.29 -26.11
N ASN A 217 29.72 -25.05 -27.20
CA ASN A 217 28.75 -25.24 -28.27
C ASN A 217 27.44 -25.86 -27.75
N GLY A 218 26.32 -25.17 -27.94
CA GLY A 218 24.97 -25.60 -27.52
C GLY A 218 24.41 -24.90 -26.29
N ALA A 219 25.22 -24.10 -25.59
CA ALA A 219 24.68 -23.23 -24.53
C ALA A 219 24.02 -21.97 -25.15
N ASN A 220 22.71 -21.88 -25.14
CA ASN A 220 21.98 -20.76 -25.70
C ASN A 220 21.86 -19.63 -24.64
N ILE A 221 22.98 -18.96 -24.35
CA ILE A 221 23.05 -17.86 -23.36
C ILE A 221 23.27 -16.48 -24.00
N GLY A 222 23.09 -16.38 -25.31
CA GLY A 222 23.11 -15.11 -26.06
C GLY A 222 24.51 -14.55 -26.38
N VAL A 223 25.59 -15.20 -25.93
CA VAL A 223 26.98 -14.80 -26.18
C VAL A 223 27.85 -16.01 -26.45
N THR A 224 29.01 -15.80 -27.10
CA THR A 224 29.98 -16.86 -27.43
C THR A 224 31.21 -16.89 -26.52
N THR A 225 31.34 -15.89 -25.63
CA THR A 225 32.47 -15.72 -24.73
C THR A 225 31.94 -15.46 -23.31
N CYS A 226 32.68 -15.95 -22.32
CA CYS A 226 32.40 -15.70 -20.89
C CYS A 226 33.70 -15.25 -20.19
N GLY A 227 33.52 -14.53 -19.10
CA GLY A 227 34.59 -14.29 -18.14
C GLY A 227 34.76 -15.45 -17.18
N ALA A 228 35.97 -15.78 -16.81
CA ALA A 228 36.30 -16.82 -15.82
C ALA A 228 37.25 -16.27 -14.75
N ILE A 229 36.95 -16.61 -13.49
CA ILE A 229 37.84 -16.37 -12.35
C ILE A 229 38.21 -17.74 -11.76
N THR A 230 39.52 -17.98 -11.59
CA THR A 230 40.03 -19.19 -10.92
C THR A 230 40.25 -18.88 -9.44
N ARG A 231 39.55 -19.59 -8.58
CA ARG A 231 39.71 -19.50 -7.13
C ARG A 231 40.80 -20.45 -6.66
N SER A 232 41.72 -19.93 -5.87
CA SER A 232 42.90 -20.70 -5.42
C SER A 232 42.69 -21.50 -4.13
N GLY A 233 41.61 -21.26 -3.43
CA GLY A 233 41.38 -21.79 -2.07
C GLY A 233 42.17 -21.07 -0.98
N ASP A 234 42.70 -19.89 -1.26
CA ASP A 234 43.45 -19.06 -0.31
C ASP A 234 42.45 -18.22 0.51
N PRO A 235 42.40 -18.37 1.85
CA PRO A 235 41.47 -17.63 2.69
C PRO A 235 41.63 -16.10 2.62
N SER A 236 42.82 -15.62 2.29
CA SER A 236 43.10 -14.20 2.14
C SER A 236 42.48 -13.58 0.88
N LYS A 237 41.95 -14.42 -0.01
CA LYS A 237 41.39 -14.05 -1.31
C LYS A 237 39.91 -14.36 -1.43
N SER A 238 39.22 -14.45 -0.31
CA SER A 238 37.81 -14.86 -0.24
C SER A 238 36.83 -13.96 -1.01
N TYR A 239 37.23 -12.74 -1.33
CA TYR A 239 36.34 -11.75 -2.00
C TYR A 239 36.70 -11.48 -3.48
N GLU A 240 37.45 -12.36 -4.12
CA GLU A 240 37.72 -12.28 -5.55
C GLU A 240 36.42 -12.41 -6.34
N CYS A 241 36.02 -11.36 -7.11
CA CYS A 241 34.77 -11.32 -7.82
C CYS A 241 34.85 -10.51 -9.11
N PHE A 242 33.86 -10.68 -9.96
CA PHE A 242 33.64 -9.76 -11.07
C PHE A 242 33.09 -8.45 -10.51
N ALA A 243 33.79 -7.35 -10.64
CA ALA A 243 33.39 -6.05 -10.16
C ALA A 243 33.57 -4.99 -11.23
N GLN A 244 32.57 -4.11 -11.37
CA GLN A 244 32.64 -2.96 -12.27
C GLN A 244 32.15 -1.71 -11.57
N ASP A 245 32.91 -0.63 -11.65
CA ASP A 245 32.55 0.69 -11.18
C ASP A 245 31.62 1.35 -12.23
N ILE A 246 30.40 1.63 -11.83
CA ILE A 246 29.37 2.23 -12.67
C ILE A 246 28.99 3.66 -12.23
N THR A 247 29.76 4.28 -11.35
CA THR A 247 29.47 5.58 -10.71
C THR A 247 29.05 6.67 -11.69
N GLY A 248 29.77 6.84 -12.79
CA GLY A 248 29.47 7.87 -13.78
C GLY A 248 28.31 7.55 -14.73
N LYS A 249 27.75 6.34 -14.63
CA LYS A 249 26.71 5.83 -15.55
C LYS A 249 25.33 5.77 -14.92
N VAL A 250 25.23 5.95 -13.60
CA VAL A 250 23.99 5.84 -12.83
C VAL A 250 23.74 7.10 -12.03
N ARG A 251 22.49 7.33 -11.67
CA ARG A 251 22.07 8.44 -10.79
C ARG A 251 21.27 7.90 -9.61
N GLU A 252 21.36 8.59 -8.49
CA GLU A 252 20.56 8.35 -7.30
C GLU A 252 19.06 8.21 -7.63
N GLY A 253 18.41 7.20 -7.05
CA GLY A 253 16.99 6.95 -7.21
C GLY A 253 16.58 6.23 -8.50
N GLU A 254 17.48 6.16 -9.51
CA GLU A 254 17.21 5.40 -10.73
C GLU A 254 17.16 3.90 -10.45
N GLU A 255 16.26 3.22 -11.13
CA GLU A 255 16.09 1.77 -11.04
C GLU A 255 16.61 1.10 -12.30
N TYR A 256 17.29 -0.01 -12.12
CA TYR A 256 17.90 -0.78 -13.20
C TYR A 256 17.49 -2.24 -13.10
N GLU A 257 17.10 -2.85 -14.19
CA GLU A 257 17.11 -4.31 -14.29
C GLU A 257 18.52 -4.80 -14.57
N PHE A 258 18.91 -5.92 -13.99
CA PHE A 258 20.15 -6.58 -14.32
C PHE A 258 19.89 -8.05 -14.63
N SER A 259 20.75 -8.60 -15.46
CA SER A 259 20.79 -10.04 -15.72
C SER A 259 22.22 -10.48 -16.01
N PHE A 260 22.53 -11.72 -15.67
CA PHE A 260 23.76 -12.38 -16.03
C PHE A 260 23.59 -13.91 -16.00
N TRP A 261 24.47 -14.60 -16.67
CA TRP A 261 24.58 -16.04 -16.56
C TRP A 261 25.80 -16.43 -15.73
N ALA A 262 25.68 -17.45 -14.89
CA ALA A 262 26.78 -17.96 -14.12
C ALA A 262 26.85 -19.48 -14.19
N LYS A 263 28.11 -20.02 -14.09
CA LYS A 263 28.39 -21.44 -14.07
C LYS A 263 29.56 -21.72 -13.14
N LEU A 264 29.51 -22.83 -12.40
CA LEU A 264 30.63 -23.35 -11.64
C LEU A 264 31.33 -24.43 -12.46
N SER A 265 32.66 -24.53 -12.37
CA SER A 265 33.42 -25.63 -13.01
C SER A 265 33.13 -26.97 -12.32
N ASP A 266 33.36 -28.07 -13.06
CA ASP A 266 33.13 -29.43 -12.53
C ASP A 266 34.08 -29.77 -11.37
N ASP A 267 35.25 -29.11 -11.28
CA ASP A 267 36.25 -29.25 -10.22
C ASP A 267 36.02 -28.26 -9.04
N TYR A 268 34.94 -27.57 -9.00
CA TYR A 268 34.61 -26.62 -7.95
C TYR A 268 34.37 -27.32 -6.61
N LYS A 269 35.25 -27.05 -5.63
CA LYS A 269 35.29 -27.78 -4.37
C LYS A 269 35.83 -26.95 -3.22
N ASP A 270 35.64 -27.42 -2.00
CA ASP A 270 36.32 -26.92 -0.80
C ASP A 270 37.83 -27.27 -0.83
N SER A 271 38.66 -26.36 -0.39
CA SER A 271 40.12 -26.55 -0.25
C SER A 271 40.53 -27.75 0.63
N LYS A 272 39.61 -28.29 1.41
CA LYS A 272 39.79 -29.49 2.24
C LYS A 272 39.23 -30.76 1.60
N ASP A 273 38.91 -30.72 0.31
CA ASP A 273 38.28 -31.80 -0.46
C ASP A 273 36.93 -32.25 0.12
N LYS A 274 36.29 -31.42 0.93
CA LYS A 274 34.92 -31.68 1.43
C LYS A 274 33.90 -31.39 0.35
N LYS A 275 32.84 -32.18 0.31
CA LYS A 275 31.69 -31.91 -0.55
C LYS A 275 31.04 -30.58 -0.14
N LEU A 276 30.91 -29.70 -1.10
CA LEU A 276 30.23 -28.42 -0.90
C LEU A 276 28.78 -28.63 -0.48
N LYS A 277 28.34 -27.83 0.48
CA LYS A 277 26.89 -27.70 0.79
C LYS A 277 26.23 -26.93 -0.34
N ASP A 278 24.93 -27.12 -0.50
CA ASP A 278 24.16 -26.40 -1.54
C ASP A 278 24.25 -24.87 -1.36
N SER A 279 24.26 -24.37 -0.12
CA SER A 279 24.50 -22.96 0.19
C SER A 279 25.85 -22.40 -0.26
N GLN A 280 26.81 -23.26 -0.57
CA GLN A 280 28.15 -22.90 -1.05
C GLN A 280 28.26 -22.97 -2.59
N LYS A 281 27.21 -23.36 -3.27
CA LYS A 281 27.17 -23.51 -4.74
C LYS A 281 26.33 -22.39 -5.36
N THR A 282 26.48 -21.16 -4.91
CA THR A 282 25.73 -20.05 -5.39
C THR A 282 26.61 -18.89 -5.79
N VAL A 283 26.10 -18.11 -6.74
CA VAL A 283 26.67 -16.83 -7.14
C VAL A 283 25.61 -15.78 -6.86
N GLN A 284 26.03 -14.62 -6.37
CA GLN A 284 25.12 -13.54 -6.03
C GLN A 284 25.50 -12.23 -6.71
N PHE A 285 24.51 -11.41 -6.98
CA PHE A 285 24.70 -10.01 -7.30
C PHE A 285 24.73 -9.23 -6.00
N GLN A 286 25.86 -8.62 -5.67
CA GLN A 286 26.02 -7.83 -4.46
C GLN A 286 26.68 -6.48 -4.78
N PRO A 287 25.91 -5.46 -5.11
CA PRO A 287 26.46 -4.13 -5.27
C PRO A 287 26.92 -3.56 -3.91
N TYR A 288 27.84 -2.60 -3.98
CA TYR A 288 28.11 -1.71 -2.86
C TYR A 288 28.20 -0.27 -3.33
N TYR A 289 27.96 0.64 -2.41
CA TYR A 289 28.13 2.06 -2.68
C TYR A 289 28.89 2.76 -1.56
N VAL A 290 29.51 3.88 -1.89
CA VAL A 290 30.10 4.78 -0.90
C VAL A 290 29.08 5.86 -0.58
N ASN A 291 28.69 5.96 0.68
CA ASN A 291 27.69 6.93 1.12
C ASN A 291 28.28 8.33 1.35
N GLY A 292 27.44 9.28 1.74
CA GLY A 292 27.80 10.67 2.03
C GLY A 292 28.95 10.85 3.04
N ASN A 293 29.14 9.88 3.95
CA ASN A 293 30.16 9.87 4.99
C ASN A 293 31.43 9.10 4.60
N ASP A 294 31.62 8.84 3.32
CA ASP A 294 32.75 8.09 2.74
C ASP A 294 32.88 6.64 3.25
N LYS A 295 31.79 6.05 3.73
CA LYS A 295 31.74 4.64 4.13
C LYS A 295 31.22 3.77 3.00
N GLU A 296 31.87 2.64 2.79
CA GLU A 296 31.33 1.57 1.94
C GLU A 296 30.14 0.92 2.63
N VAL A 297 29.02 0.85 1.92
CA VAL A 297 27.80 0.15 2.33
C VAL A 297 27.55 -0.96 1.34
N TYR A 298 27.61 -2.18 1.82
CA TYR A 298 27.30 -3.37 1.04
C TYR A 298 25.78 -3.56 1.09
N ASP A 299 25.16 -3.51 -0.07
CA ASP A 299 23.73 -3.68 -0.14
C ASP A 299 23.36 -5.15 -0.02
N THR A 300 22.95 -5.53 1.18
CA THR A 300 22.46 -6.88 1.49
C THR A 300 20.95 -7.01 1.26
N THR A 301 20.22 -5.90 1.14
CA THR A 301 18.81 -5.89 0.75
C THR A 301 18.63 -6.10 -0.74
N GLY A 302 19.63 -5.73 -1.52
CA GLY A 302 19.76 -6.07 -2.93
C GLY A 302 20.24 -7.50 -3.21
N LEU A 303 20.34 -8.36 -2.20
CA LEU A 303 20.27 -9.81 -2.39
C LEU A 303 18.84 -10.10 -2.88
N ILE A 304 18.72 -9.88 -4.15
CA ILE A 304 17.48 -9.83 -4.89
C ILE A 304 16.73 -11.10 -4.62
N SER A 305 15.51 -10.92 -4.17
CA SER A 305 14.57 -12.01 -3.95
C SER A 305 14.62 -12.93 -5.18
N GLY A 306 15.16 -14.12 -5.00
CA GLY A 306 15.32 -15.12 -6.06
C GLY A 306 16.76 -15.46 -6.45
N THR A 307 17.74 -14.56 -6.39
CA THR A 307 19.14 -14.90 -6.82
C THR A 307 19.98 -15.56 -5.74
N SER A 308 19.72 -15.29 -4.47
CA SER A 308 20.49 -15.85 -3.34
C SER A 308 20.17 -17.31 -3.02
N ALA A 309 19.10 -17.86 -3.58
CA ALA A 309 18.61 -19.20 -3.26
C ALA A 309 18.86 -20.24 -4.36
N GLN A 310 19.36 -19.85 -5.54
CA GLN A 310 19.59 -20.81 -6.63
C GLN A 310 20.89 -21.59 -6.42
N VAL A 311 20.75 -22.90 -6.20
CA VAL A 311 21.86 -23.82 -6.15
C VAL A 311 22.33 -24.10 -7.58
N LEU A 312 23.58 -23.77 -7.87
CA LEU A 312 24.17 -24.04 -9.18
C LEU A 312 24.56 -25.52 -9.28
N GLU A 313 24.19 -26.17 -10.37
CA GLU A 313 24.77 -27.44 -10.76
C GLU A 313 26.13 -27.21 -11.45
N ALA A 314 27.15 -27.93 -11.03
CA ALA A 314 28.46 -27.87 -11.68
C ALA A 314 28.34 -28.13 -13.18
N GLY A 315 29.02 -27.35 -13.98
CA GLY A 315 28.99 -27.47 -15.44
C GLY A 315 27.75 -26.85 -16.14
N LYS A 316 26.72 -26.42 -15.41
CA LYS A 316 25.51 -25.87 -16.02
C LYS A 316 25.43 -24.36 -15.89
N TRP A 317 25.04 -23.71 -16.97
CA TRP A 317 24.72 -22.27 -16.98
C TRP A 317 23.36 -22.00 -16.33
N THR A 318 23.34 -21.04 -15.42
CA THR A 318 22.11 -20.58 -14.75
C THR A 318 21.99 -19.07 -14.94
N LYS A 319 20.81 -18.58 -15.32
CA LYS A 319 20.51 -17.17 -15.47
C LYS A 319 20.12 -16.58 -14.12
N PHE A 320 20.62 -15.38 -13.85
CA PHE A 320 20.24 -14.54 -12.71
C PHE A 320 19.70 -13.24 -13.26
N GLU A 321 18.63 -12.76 -12.67
CA GLU A 321 18.02 -11.48 -13.05
C GLU A 321 17.31 -10.84 -11.85
N GLY A 322 17.12 -9.53 -11.93
CA GLY A 322 16.43 -8.78 -10.90
C GLY A 322 16.56 -7.28 -11.13
N THR A 323 16.11 -6.50 -10.15
CA THR A 323 16.18 -5.04 -10.20
C THR A 323 17.08 -4.48 -9.10
N TYR A 324 17.71 -3.35 -9.37
CA TYR A 324 18.54 -2.62 -8.42
C TYR A 324 18.23 -1.12 -8.49
N LYS A 325 17.82 -0.54 -7.37
CA LYS A 325 17.61 0.89 -7.25
C LYS A 325 18.85 1.54 -6.65
N ILE A 326 19.37 2.57 -7.31
CA ILE A 326 20.56 3.28 -6.84
C ILE A 326 20.23 4.03 -5.55
N PRO A 327 20.97 3.76 -4.45
CA PRO A 327 20.70 4.38 -3.16
C PRO A 327 20.90 5.89 -3.16
N SER A 328 20.13 6.57 -2.29
CA SER A 328 20.27 8.01 -2.06
C SER A 328 21.62 8.34 -1.43
N GLY A 329 22.24 9.43 -1.88
CA GLY A 329 23.54 9.90 -1.39
C GLY A 329 24.72 9.02 -1.79
N ALA A 330 24.57 8.11 -2.76
CA ALA A 330 25.66 7.28 -3.26
C ALA A 330 26.66 8.10 -4.05
N LYS A 331 27.87 8.28 -3.53
CA LYS A 331 29.01 8.96 -4.20
C LYS A 331 29.73 8.04 -5.18
N LYS A 332 29.71 6.75 -4.93
CA LYS A 332 30.32 5.70 -5.74
C LYS A 332 29.43 4.48 -5.73
N VAL A 333 29.26 3.83 -6.88
CA VAL A 333 28.47 2.60 -7.03
C VAL A 333 29.28 1.58 -7.80
N VAL A 334 29.43 0.41 -7.19
CA VAL A 334 30.16 -0.73 -7.79
C VAL A 334 29.25 -1.94 -7.77
N ILE A 335 29.02 -2.55 -8.93
CA ILE A 335 28.36 -3.85 -9.00
C ILE A 335 29.39 -4.96 -8.75
N ARG A 336 28.93 -6.04 -8.13
CA ARG A 336 29.74 -7.24 -7.94
C ARG A 336 28.93 -8.48 -8.23
N ILE A 337 29.52 -9.41 -8.95
CA ILE A 337 29.03 -10.77 -9.12
C ILE A 337 30.00 -11.68 -8.37
N LEU A 338 29.54 -12.17 -7.24
CA LEU A 338 30.35 -12.76 -6.21
C LEU A 338 29.91 -14.19 -5.96
N GLU A 339 30.89 -15.10 -5.88
CA GLU A 339 30.67 -16.44 -5.37
C GLU A 339 30.47 -16.38 -3.84
N GLN A 340 29.53 -17.17 -3.29
CA GLN A 340 29.03 -16.98 -1.91
C GLN A 340 29.67 -17.94 -0.86
N GLY A 341 30.53 -18.85 -1.25
CA GLY A 341 30.87 -20.02 -0.42
C GLY A 341 31.83 -19.85 0.75
N ASP A 342 32.68 -18.82 0.75
CA ASP A 342 33.87 -18.80 1.61
C ASP A 342 33.62 -18.39 3.08
N TRP A 343 32.59 -17.70 3.39
CA TRP A 343 32.44 -17.09 4.72
C TRP A 343 31.55 -17.87 5.69
N GLN A 344 30.98 -18.98 5.23
CA GLN A 344 30.12 -19.83 6.07
C GLN A 344 30.85 -20.90 6.88
N GLU A 345 32.12 -21.18 6.56
CA GLU A 345 32.94 -22.12 7.36
C GLU A 345 34.36 -21.55 7.59
N PRO A 346 34.68 -21.10 8.80
CA PRO A 346 36.03 -20.61 9.12
C PRO A 346 37.13 -21.60 8.76
N GLY A 347 38.06 -21.16 7.92
CA GLY A 347 39.23 -21.93 7.53
C GLY A 347 39.04 -22.93 6.39
N SER A 348 37.89 -22.90 5.68
CA SER A 348 37.72 -23.53 4.36
C SER A 348 37.52 -22.45 3.29
N CYS A 349 38.04 -22.67 2.12
CA CYS A 349 37.99 -21.78 0.97
C CYS A 349 37.55 -22.57 -0.24
N ILE A 350 36.88 -21.88 -1.16
CA ILE A 350 36.43 -22.52 -2.39
C ILE A 350 37.56 -22.52 -3.42
N MET A 351 37.68 -23.62 -4.13
CA MET A 351 38.66 -23.83 -5.23
C MET A 351 37.90 -24.16 -6.50
N GLY A 352 38.45 -23.82 -7.65
CA GLY A 352 37.89 -24.07 -8.96
C GLY A 352 37.61 -22.80 -9.72
N LYS A 353 36.95 -22.93 -10.86
CA LYS A 353 36.51 -21.77 -11.67
C LYS A 353 35.06 -21.48 -11.50
N TYR A 354 34.73 -20.23 -11.46
CA TYR A 354 33.36 -19.79 -11.77
C TYR A 354 33.34 -18.84 -12.97
N TYR A 355 32.29 -18.95 -13.74
CA TYR A 355 32.13 -18.27 -15.00
C TYR A 355 30.96 -17.33 -14.93
N VAL A 356 31.08 -16.18 -15.57
CA VAL A 356 30.02 -15.18 -15.73
C VAL A 356 29.94 -14.78 -17.20
N ALA A 357 28.74 -14.65 -17.72
CA ALA A 357 28.52 -14.33 -19.11
C ALA A 357 27.27 -13.45 -19.30
N ASN A 358 27.22 -12.74 -20.41
CA ASN A 358 26.09 -11.92 -20.84
C ASN A 358 25.54 -11.03 -19.72
N VAL A 359 26.42 -10.23 -19.11
CA VAL A 359 26.08 -9.31 -18.04
C VAL A 359 25.42 -8.08 -18.63
N SER A 360 24.24 -7.79 -18.18
CA SER A 360 23.44 -6.65 -18.60
C SER A 360 22.89 -5.90 -17.40
N MET A 361 22.95 -4.59 -17.46
CA MET A 361 22.26 -3.70 -16.51
C MET A 361 21.69 -2.54 -17.30
N LYS A 362 20.36 -2.42 -17.32
CA LYS A 362 19.64 -1.44 -18.13
C LYS A 362 18.74 -0.60 -17.25
N LYS A 363 18.76 0.71 -17.44
CA LYS A 363 17.83 1.59 -16.73
C LYS A 363 16.39 1.21 -17.06
N ILE A 364 15.58 1.06 -16.02
CA ILE A 364 14.14 0.91 -16.14
C ILE A 364 13.54 2.31 -15.99
N THR A 365 12.80 2.75 -17.01
CA THR A 365 11.95 3.91 -16.86
C THR A 365 10.52 3.41 -16.80
N LYS A 366 9.98 3.37 -15.58
CA LYS A 366 8.56 3.13 -15.38
C LYS A 366 7.81 4.39 -15.84
N PRO A 367 6.67 4.23 -16.50
CA PRO A 367 5.84 5.38 -16.81
C PRO A 367 5.50 6.13 -15.54
N LYS A 368 5.47 7.45 -15.63
CA LYS A 368 4.97 8.25 -14.52
C LYS A 368 3.50 7.88 -14.32
N PRO A 369 3.09 7.39 -13.15
CA PRO A 369 1.68 7.14 -12.90
C PRO A 369 0.89 8.44 -13.08
N GLU A 370 -0.27 8.36 -13.68
CA GLU A 370 -1.15 9.51 -13.83
C GLU A 370 -2.24 9.45 -12.77
N ILE A 371 -2.50 10.59 -12.13
CA ILE A 371 -3.64 10.72 -11.22
C ILE A 371 -4.95 10.74 -12.03
N GLU A 372 -6.07 10.44 -11.36
CA GLU A 372 -7.39 10.56 -11.97
C GLU A 372 -7.84 12.02 -11.98
N ASN A 373 -7.70 12.67 -13.15
CA ASN A 373 -8.02 14.10 -13.27
C ASN A 373 -9.52 14.39 -13.40
N ASN A 374 -10.31 13.40 -13.79
CA ASN A 374 -11.76 13.49 -14.05
C ASN A 374 -12.64 13.29 -12.81
N ILE A 375 -12.08 12.99 -11.65
CA ILE A 375 -12.83 12.83 -10.40
C ILE A 375 -12.85 14.11 -9.56
N GLU A 376 -13.91 14.31 -8.75
CA GLU A 376 -14.05 15.46 -7.86
C GLU A 376 -12.93 15.50 -6.81
N ALA A 377 -12.42 16.67 -6.43
CA ALA A 377 -11.43 16.77 -5.39
C ALA A 377 -12.02 16.39 -4.02
N TRP A 378 -11.42 15.46 -3.29
CA TRP A 378 -11.88 15.02 -1.96
C TRP A 378 -12.08 16.19 -0.99
N LYS A 379 -11.19 17.18 -1.01
CA LYS A 379 -11.34 18.42 -0.22
C LYS A 379 -12.60 19.20 -0.51
N ALA A 380 -13.13 19.12 -1.73
CA ALA A 380 -14.39 19.79 -2.07
C ALA A 380 -15.57 19.16 -1.34
N SER A 381 -15.66 17.84 -1.31
CA SER A 381 -16.69 17.09 -0.57
C SER A 381 -16.60 17.35 0.94
N VAL A 382 -15.37 17.30 1.51
CA VAL A 382 -15.17 17.58 2.94
C VAL A 382 -15.56 19.02 3.29
N THR A 383 -15.10 20.01 2.53
CA THR A 383 -15.42 21.43 2.81
C THR A 383 -16.88 21.78 2.56
N LYS A 384 -17.55 21.11 1.61
CA LYS A 384 -19.00 21.21 1.41
C LYS A 384 -19.77 20.77 2.65
N SER A 385 -19.34 19.71 3.30
CA SER A 385 -20.03 19.13 4.46
C SER A 385 -19.69 19.84 5.77
N LEU A 386 -18.42 20.21 5.98
CA LEU A 386 -17.94 20.80 7.23
C LEU A 386 -17.91 22.33 7.23
N GLY A 387 -18.01 22.95 6.06
CA GLY A 387 -18.00 24.40 5.86
C GLY A 387 -16.66 24.91 5.31
N THR A 388 -16.72 26.09 4.72
CA THR A 388 -15.55 26.78 4.15
C THR A 388 -14.47 26.98 5.20
N GLY A 389 -13.25 26.62 4.85
CA GLY A 389 -12.07 26.73 5.74
C GLY A 389 -11.81 25.48 6.58
N SER A 390 -12.67 24.46 6.53
CA SER A 390 -12.36 23.18 7.18
C SER A 390 -11.16 22.49 6.55
N ILE A 391 -10.50 21.66 7.35
CA ILE A 391 -9.33 20.90 6.96
C ILE A 391 -9.76 19.63 6.22
N ALA A 392 -9.18 19.44 5.04
CA ALA A 392 -9.15 18.18 4.32
C ALA A 392 -7.67 17.86 4.08
N GLY A 393 -7.05 17.17 5.02
CA GLY A 393 -5.60 17.05 5.11
C GLY A 393 -5.08 15.64 4.85
N THR A 394 -3.74 15.55 4.70
CA THR A 394 -3.01 14.29 4.65
C THR A 394 -1.66 14.41 5.36
N ALA A 395 -1.09 13.27 5.77
CA ALA A 395 0.31 13.22 6.18
C ALA A 395 1.23 13.05 4.97
N ILE A 396 2.39 13.70 5.00
CA ILE A 396 3.45 13.56 3.98
C ILE A 396 4.83 13.53 4.64
N MET A 397 5.80 12.92 3.97
CA MET A 397 7.20 12.83 4.40
C MET A 397 8.13 13.56 3.43
N SER A 398 9.38 13.77 3.86
CA SER A 398 10.41 14.43 3.04
C SER A 398 10.76 13.72 1.72
N SER A 399 10.56 12.41 1.65
CA SER A 399 10.70 11.64 0.41
C SER A 399 9.52 11.86 -0.55
N GLU A 400 8.32 12.02 0.01
CA GLU A 400 7.07 12.15 -0.76
C GLU A 400 6.90 13.52 -1.38
N ILE A 401 7.35 14.58 -0.71
CA ILE A 401 7.27 15.94 -1.26
C ILE A 401 8.16 16.14 -2.49
N LYS A 402 9.07 15.20 -2.74
CA LYS A 402 9.95 15.17 -3.92
C LYS A 402 9.37 14.35 -5.08
N ASP A 403 8.27 13.65 -4.85
CA ASP A 403 7.54 12.90 -5.87
C ASP A 403 6.48 13.81 -6.51
N ASP A 404 6.75 14.26 -7.73
CA ASP A 404 5.86 15.19 -8.45
C ASP A 404 4.45 14.62 -8.66
N THR A 405 4.29 13.30 -8.86
CA THR A 405 2.96 12.70 -9.06
C THR A 405 2.19 12.61 -7.77
N LEU A 406 2.86 12.25 -6.67
CA LEU A 406 2.25 12.23 -5.35
C LEU A 406 1.83 13.64 -4.95
N MET A 407 2.67 14.64 -5.21
CA MET A 407 2.32 16.03 -4.93
C MET A 407 1.18 16.55 -5.80
N GLU A 408 1.08 16.14 -7.07
CA GLU A 408 -0.08 16.44 -7.92
C GLU A 408 -1.38 15.89 -7.31
N LEU A 409 -1.34 14.68 -6.74
CA LEU A 409 -2.47 14.08 -6.01
C LEU A 409 -2.80 14.89 -4.74
N VAL A 410 -1.78 15.27 -3.97
CA VAL A 410 -1.94 16.11 -2.76
C VAL A 410 -2.58 17.45 -3.11
N GLU A 411 -2.07 18.12 -4.10
CA GLU A 411 -2.54 19.43 -4.57
C GLU A 411 -3.99 19.39 -5.04
N LYS A 412 -4.39 18.30 -5.69
CA LYS A 412 -5.78 18.11 -6.13
C LYS A 412 -6.73 17.84 -4.97
N HIS A 413 -6.38 16.90 -4.08
CA HIS A 413 -7.34 16.34 -3.14
C HIS A 413 -7.27 16.93 -1.73
N PHE A 414 -6.19 17.62 -1.36
CA PHE A 414 -5.99 18.10 0.02
C PHE A 414 -5.77 19.63 0.09
N ASN A 415 -6.09 20.22 1.22
CA ASN A 415 -5.86 21.63 1.52
C ASN A 415 -5.01 21.84 2.77
N ALA A 416 -4.50 20.76 3.35
CA ALA A 416 -3.58 20.81 4.48
C ALA A 416 -2.68 19.57 4.51
N VAL A 417 -1.51 19.70 5.08
CA VAL A 417 -0.58 18.60 5.32
C VAL A 417 -0.07 18.62 6.76
N THR A 418 0.31 17.43 7.25
CA THR A 418 1.07 17.22 8.47
C THR A 418 2.34 16.48 8.09
N PHE A 419 3.50 16.94 8.56
CA PHE A 419 4.75 16.21 8.30
C PHE A 419 4.83 14.99 9.19
N GLY A 420 5.01 13.82 8.57
CA GLY A 420 4.96 12.54 9.26
C GLY A 420 6.05 12.40 10.33
N ASN A 421 7.24 12.98 10.10
CA ASN A 421 8.37 12.86 11.01
C ASN A 421 9.16 14.17 11.22
N GLU A 422 9.24 15.07 10.26
CA GLU A 422 10.29 16.09 10.16
C GLU A 422 10.17 17.23 11.18
N LEU A 423 9.03 17.35 11.88
CA LEU A 423 8.83 18.29 13.01
C LEU A 423 8.77 17.59 14.37
N LYS A 424 9.02 16.29 14.44
CA LYS A 424 9.11 15.55 15.71
C LYS A 424 10.45 15.84 16.42
N PRO A 425 10.51 15.69 17.75
CA PRO A 425 11.73 16.01 18.50
C PRO A 425 12.98 15.27 18.01
N ASP A 426 12.89 13.99 17.68
CA ASP A 426 14.04 13.22 17.19
C ASP A 426 14.56 13.75 15.83
N ALA A 427 13.68 14.19 14.94
CA ALA A 427 14.09 14.81 13.68
C ALA A 427 14.74 16.17 13.90
N LEU A 428 14.17 17.00 14.77
CA LEU A 428 14.74 18.30 15.15
C LEU A 428 16.06 18.15 15.91
N PHE A 429 16.27 17.04 16.60
CA PHE A 429 17.56 16.67 17.18
C PHE A 429 18.44 15.88 16.19
N ASN A 430 18.18 16.00 14.88
CA ASN A 430 18.93 15.42 13.79
C ASN A 430 19.11 13.89 13.90
N TYR A 431 18.10 13.21 14.43
CA TYR A 431 18.10 11.75 14.68
C TYR A 431 19.31 11.27 15.51
N GLN A 432 19.83 12.14 16.39
CA GLN A 432 20.86 11.76 17.34
C GLN A 432 20.25 10.94 18.48
N ILE A 433 19.86 9.70 18.19
CA ILE A 433 19.22 8.80 19.17
C ILE A 433 20.22 8.01 20.02
N GLY A 434 21.52 8.24 19.84
CA GLY A 434 22.58 7.55 20.57
C GLY A 434 22.63 7.85 22.06
N GLN A 435 23.67 7.39 22.74
CA GLN A 435 23.77 7.46 24.20
C GLN A 435 24.14 8.85 24.75
N SER A 436 24.67 9.75 23.94
CA SER A 436 25.00 11.10 24.34
C SER A 436 25.23 12.00 23.15
N VAL A 437 25.01 13.30 23.35
CA VAL A 437 25.43 14.38 22.45
C VAL A 437 26.23 15.44 23.21
N GLY A 438 27.00 16.23 22.46
CA GLY A 438 27.68 17.40 23.04
C GLY A 438 26.66 18.46 23.45
N TYR A 439 27.14 19.47 24.18
CA TYR A 439 26.34 20.64 24.55
C TYR A 439 27.15 21.93 24.44
N THR A 440 26.43 23.02 24.24
CA THR A 440 26.93 24.38 24.43
C THR A 440 26.17 25.07 25.56
N LYS A 441 26.69 26.17 26.02
CA LYS A 441 26.07 27.00 27.08
C LYS A 441 25.51 28.24 26.43
N ILE A 442 24.27 28.56 26.71
CA ILE A 442 23.61 29.78 26.28
C ILE A 442 23.06 30.54 27.50
N THR A 443 22.79 31.81 27.33
CA THR A 443 21.98 32.58 28.28
C THR A 443 20.51 32.52 27.86
N PHE A 444 19.70 31.80 28.62
CA PHE A 444 18.27 31.68 28.38
C PHE A 444 17.51 32.31 29.58
N GLN A 445 16.71 33.35 29.28
CA GLN A 445 15.97 34.10 30.29
C GLN A 445 16.86 34.60 31.44
N GLY A 446 18.04 35.13 31.11
CA GLY A 446 18.98 35.72 32.08
C GLY A 446 19.79 34.72 32.91
N LYS A 447 19.64 33.42 32.68
CA LYS A 447 20.39 32.35 33.37
C LYS A 447 21.09 31.43 32.35
N GLU A 448 22.24 30.90 32.74
CA GLU A 448 22.95 29.89 31.93
C GLU A 448 22.08 28.62 31.77
N LEU A 449 21.98 28.12 30.54
CA LEU A 449 21.37 26.85 30.19
C LEU A 449 22.30 26.07 29.27
N LYS A 450 22.54 24.80 29.58
CA LYS A 450 23.15 23.87 28.64
C LYS A 450 22.11 23.45 27.61
N VAL A 451 22.45 23.51 26.31
CA VAL A 451 21.60 23.06 25.19
C VAL A 451 22.38 22.09 24.31
N PRO A 452 21.73 21.06 23.70
CA PRO A 452 22.45 20.05 22.96
C PRO A 452 23.08 20.62 21.69
N VAL A 453 24.11 19.96 21.17
CA VAL A 453 24.71 20.20 19.87
C VAL A 453 24.42 18.95 19.01
N VAL A 454 23.68 19.12 17.94
CA VAL A 454 23.08 17.99 17.21
C VAL A 454 23.74 17.69 15.85
N ASN A 455 24.64 18.57 15.39
CA ASN A 455 25.35 18.36 14.13
C ASN A 455 26.73 19.05 14.12
N ASP A 456 27.50 18.81 13.06
CA ASP A 456 28.85 19.36 12.90
C ASP A 456 28.92 20.88 12.73
N LYS A 457 27.77 21.53 12.48
CA LYS A 457 27.64 22.99 12.39
C LYS A 457 27.45 23.65 13.77
N ASN A 458 27.49 22.87 14.84
CA ASN A 458 27.18 23.27 16.20
C ASN A 458 25.77 23.83 16.41
N GLU A 459 24.81 23.38 15.61
CA GLU A 459 23.40 23.72 15.77
C GLU A 459 22.79 22.96 16.96
N ASN A 460 21.82 23.60 17.61
CA ASN A 460 21.11 23.02 18.75
C ASN A 460 19.83 22.27 18.34
N LEU A 461 19.27 22.63 17.19
CA LEU A 461 18.16 21.97 16.51
C LEU A 461 18.43 22.00 15.00
N ASP A 462 18.02 20.97 14.29
CA ASP A 462 18.14 20.87 12.83
C ASP A 462 16.76 20.97 12.18
N PHE A 463 16.47 22.11 11.60
CA PHE A 463 15.21 22.36 10.88
C PHE A 463 15.30 22.08 9.38
N SER A 464 16.45 21.71 8.88
CA SER A 464 16.74 21.68 7.43
C SER A 464 15.74 20.85 6.62
N ARG A 465 15.32 19.69 7.16
CA ARG A 465 14.36 18.79 6.50
C ARG A 465 12.96 19.40 6.45
N ALA A 466 12.50 19.93 7.57
CA ALA A 466 11.18 20.56 7.64
C ALA A 466 11.13 21.84 6.80
N ASP A 467 12.21 22.64 6.81
CA ASP A 467 12.31 23.86 6.01
C ASP A 467 12.32 23.59 4.51
N GLU A 468 12.97 22.50 4.06
CA GLU A 468 12.90 22.06 2.66
C GLU A 468 11.46 21.75 2.23
N MET A 469 10.70 21.05 3.08
CA MET A 469 9.30 20.75 2.81
C MET A 469 8.41 22.00 2.83
N LEU A 470 8.64 22.89 3.80
CA LEU A 470 7.89 24.14 3.89
C LEU A 470 8.16 25.07 2.71
N GLU A 471 9.39 25.07 2.17
CA GLU A 471 9.72 25.85 0.97
C GLU A 471 8.90 25.37 -0.24
N LYS A 472 8.80 24.05 -0.43
CA LYS A 472 7.98 23.47 -1.52
C LYS A 472 6.50 23.86 -1.40
N ILE A 473 5.94 23.82 -0.20
CA ILE A 473 4.56 24.23 0.05
C ILE A 473 4.39 25.73 -0.17
N LEU A 474 5.37 26.54 0.23
CA LEU A 474 5.34 27.98 0.02
C LEU A 474 5.40 28.35 -1.47
N GLU A 475 6.28 27.69 -2.23
CA GLU A 475 6.39 27.81 -3.69
C GLU A 475 5.04 27.48 -4.35
N TRP A 476 4.44 26.35 -3.98
CA TRP A 476 3.10 25.96 -4.45
C TRP A 476 2.05 27.03 -4.12
N ASN A 477 1.98 27.45 -2.87
CA ASN A 477 0.98 28.44 -2.42
C ASN A 477 1.10 29.79 -3.11
N ASN A 478 2.33 30.19 -3.47
CA ASN A 478 2.58 31.41 -4.23
C ASN A 478 2.12 31.28 -5.69
N ALA A 479 2.32 30.12 -6.28
CA ALA A 479 1.83 29.80 -7.62
C ALA A 479 0.30 29.61 -7.66
N ASN A 480 -0.31 29.16 -6.56
CA ASN A 480 -1.72 28.79 -6.48
C ASN A 480 -2.46 29.51 -5.33
N PRO A 481 -2.63 30.86 -5.37
CA PRO A 481 -3.16 31.65 -4.25
C PRO A 481 -4.59 31.27 -3.86
N ASN A 482 -5.36 30.67 -4.75
CA ASN A 482 -6.74 30.22 -4.53
C ASN A 482 -6.85 28.75 -4.09
N ASN A 483 -5.74 28.00 -4.10
CA ASN A 483 -5.70 26.56 -3.76
C ASN A 483 -4.52 26.28 -2.81
N LYS A 484 -4.50 26.99 -1.68
CA LYS A 484 -3.39 26.91 -0.73
C LYS A 484 -3.44 25.66 0.11
N ILE A 485 -2.28 25.13 0.41
CA ILE A 485 -2.03 24.05 1.36
C ILE A 485 -1.55 24.68 2.69
N ARG A 486 -2.18 24.28 3.79
CA ARG A 486 -1.82 24.68 5.15
C ARG A 486 -1.03 23.59 5.85
N VAL A 487 -0.33 23.92 6.92
CA VAL A 487 0.51 22.95 7.64
C VAL A 487 0.05 22.86 9.08
N ARG A 488 0.01 21.64 9.64
CA ARG A 488 -0.07 21.38 11.07
C ARG A 488 1.28 20.92 11.57
N GLY A 489 1.83 21.63 12.57
CA GLY A 489 3.04 21.21 13.25
C GLY A 489 2.78 20.00 14.14
N HIS A 490 3.59 18.97 14.01
CA HIS A 490 3.47 17.72 14.76
C HIS A 490 4.87 17.19 15.08
N VAL A 491 5.29 17.13 16.29
CA VAL A 491 4.72 17.43 17.61
C VAL A 491 5.80 18.02 18.54
N LEU A 492 5.44 18.81 19.56
CA LEU A 492 6.45 19.35 20.49
C LEU A 492 6.80 18.37 21.62
N VAL A 493 5.81 17.73 22.24
CA VAL A 493 6.00 16.84 23.39
C VAL A 493 5.33 15.51 23.16
N TRP A 494 6.12 14.47 23.13
CA TRP A 494 5.64 13.08 22.96
C TRP A 494 6.52 12.11 23.76
N HIS A 495 5.94 11.05 24.30
CA HIS A 495 6.66 10.01 25.01
C HIS A 495 7.55 9.15 24.11
N SER A 496 7.22 9.08 22.83
CA SER A 496 7.98 8.44 21.75
C SER A 496 8.77 9.49 20.95
N GLN A 497 9.69 9.08 20.12
CA GLN A 497 10.50 9.93 19.23
C GLN A 497 11.06 11.21 19.89
N THR A 498 11.37 11.12 21.18
CA THR A 498 12.15 12.13 21.92
C THR A 498 13.38 11.41 22.48
N PRO A 499 14.60 11.79 22.09
CA PRO A 499 15.81 11.09 22.51
C PRO A 499 15.98 11.06 24.02
N GLU A 500 16.32 9.89 24.59
CA GLU A 500 16.46 9.69 26.02
C GLU A 500 17.48 10.61 26.66
N TRP A 501 18.60 10.88 25.99
CA TRP A 501 19.65 11.77 26.48
C TRP A 501 19.15 13.20 26.79
N PHE A 502 18.04 13.64 26.17
CA PHE A 502 17.44 14.97 26.41
C PHE A 502 17.01 15.16 27.86
N PHE A 503 16.74 14.08 28.56
CA PHE A 503 16.28 14.07 29.95
C PHE A 503 17.42 13.92 30.98
N HIS A 504 18.64 13.63 30.53
CA HIS A 504 19.79 13.35 31.41
C HIS A 504 20.71 14.54 31.57
N GLU A 505 21.45 14.58 32.67
CA GLU A 505 22.50 15.57 32.90
C GLU A 505 23.53 15.54 31.76
N ASP A 506 23.94 16.75 31.33
CA ASP A 506 24.89 16.93 30.22
C ASP A 506 24.54 16.16 28.93
N TYR A 507 23.25 15.85 28.70
CA TYR A 507 22.76 15.12 27.56
C TYR A 507 23.41 13.74 27.36
N ASN A 508 23.65 13.03 28.48
CA ASN A 508 24.34 11.74 28.49
C ASN A 508 23.52 10.72 29.31
N VAL A 509 23.02 9.64 28.67
CA VAL A 509 22.21 8.61 29.33
C VAL A 509 22.93 7.86 30.46
N ALA A 510 24.29 7.90 30.52
CA ALA A 510 25.02 7.33 31.61
C ALA A 510 24.97 8.18 32.90
N LYS A 511 24.42 9.42 32.82
CA LYS A 511 24.23 10.33 33.95
C LYS A 511 22.78 10.26 34.46
N PRO A 512 22.53 10.75 35.69
CA PRO A 512 21.17 10.85 36.25
C PRO A 512 20.24 11.69 35.37
N TYR A 513 18.92 11.47 35.54
CA TYR A 513 17.90 12.39 35.03
C TYR A 513 18.10 13.79 35.67
N VAL A 514 17.85 14.84 34.90
CA VAL A 514 17.85 16.20 35.43
C VAL A 514 16.69 16.42 36.41
N ASP A 515 16.81 17.43 37.28
CA ASP A 515 15.72 17.86 38.12
C ASP A 515 14.62 18.59 37.32
N LYS A 516 13.44 18.76 37.93
CA LYS A 516 12.28 19.41 37.30
C LYS A 516 12.57 20.85 36.86
N GLU A 517 13.33 21.63 37.63
CA GLU A 517 13.64 23.03 37.28
C GLU A 517 14.47 23.08 36.00
N THR A 518 15.47 22.23 35.91
CA THR A 518 16.29 22.08 34.70
C THR A 518 15.45 21.61 33.53
N MET A 519 14.57 20.61 33.74
CA MET A 519 13.71 20.10 32.69
C MET A 519 12.69 21.13 32.21
N ASN A 520 12.07 21.91 33.11
CA ASN A 520 11.19 23.00 32.74
C ASN A 520 11.90 24.03 31.84
N ARG A 521 13.15 24.35 32.16
CA ARG A 521 13.94 25.26 31.32
C ARG A 521 14.30 24.68 29.96
N ARG A 522 14.61 23.38 29.90
CA ARG A 522 14.86 22.69 28.63
C ARG A 522 13.59 22.64 27.78
N LEU A 523 12.45 22.31 28.38
CA LEU A 523 11.17 22.25 27.70
C LEU A 523 10.77 23.62 27.15
N GLU A 524 10.92 24.69 27.99
CA GLU A 524 10.63 26.04 27.55
C GLU A 524 11.57 26.50 26.43
N TRP A 525 12.86 26.19 26.55
CA TRP A 525 13.85 26.47 25.52
C TRP A 525 13.48 25.75 24.19
N PHE A 526 13.17 24.47 24.25
CA PHE A 526 12.83 23.69 23.05
C PHE A 526 11.61 24.30 22.36
N ILE A 527 10.51 24.50 23.08
CA ILE A 527 9.27 25.04 22.51
C ILE A 527 9.51 26.46 21.99
N SER A 528 10.22 27.30 22.73
CA SER A 528 10.53 28.67 22.30
C SER A 528 11.41 28.70 21.05
N SER A 529 12.39 27.79 20.95
CA SER A 529 13.28 27.67 19.79
C SER A 529 12.54 27.26 18.52
N VAL A 530 11.62 26.32 18.64
CA VAL A 530 10.78 25.89 17.50
C VAL A 530 9.89 27.04 17.01
N PHE A 531 9.22 27.73 17.94
CA PHE A 531 8.33 28.83 17.56
C PHE A 531 9.08 30.09 17.13
N ASP A 532 10.25 30.38 17.73
CA ASP A 532 11.10 31.50 17.29
C ASP A 532 11.63 31.25 15.86
N HIS A 533 11.99 30.00 15.53
CA HIS A 533 12.44 29.64 14.20
C HIS A 533 11.39 29.97 13.12
N TYR A 534 10.11 29.68 13.35
CA TYR A 534 9.06 29.88 12.37
C TYR A 534 8.30 31.19 12.49
N PHE A 535 8.20 31.77 13.70
CA PHE A 535 7.34 32.93 13.96
C PHE A 535 8.12 34.16 14.48
N GLY A 536 9.39 33.97 14.85
CA GLY A 536 10.27 35.04 15.29
C GLY A 536 10.66 36.01 14.18
N GLU A 537 11.61 36.92 14.51
CA GLU A 537 12.08 37.95 13.57
C GLU A 537 13.06 37.40 12.50
N ALA A 538 13.43 36.13 12.57
CA ALA A 538 14.41 35.50 11.71
C ALA A 538 13.91 35.29 10.27
N ALA A 539 14.81 34.86 9.35
CA ALA A 539 14.58 34.70 7.94
C ALA A 539 13.44 33.71 7.61
N ASN A 540 13.12 32.79 8.51
CA ASN A 540 12.12 31.76 8.31
C ASN A 540 10.68 32.18 8.62
N LYS A 541 10.49 33.41 9.05
CA LYS A 541 9.14 34.02 9.22
C LYS A 541 8.28 33.94 7.96
N LYS A 542 8.89 33.73 6.79
CA LYS A 542 8.19 33.45 5.51
C LYS A 542 7.25 32.27 5.60
N TYR A 543 7.53 31.28 6.46
CA TYR A 543 6.71 30.07 6.65
C TYR A 543 5.57 30.27 7.65
N ALA A 544 5.58 31.34 8.44
CA ALA A 544 4.61 31.55 9.51
C ALA A 544 3.15 31.49 9.04
N GLY A 545 2.88 31.93 7.82
CA GLY A 545 1.54 31.91 7.22
C GLY A 545 1.05 30.55 6.76
N LEU A 546 1.91 29.54 6.76
CA LEU A 546 1.55 28.17 6.40
C LEU A 546 0.87 27.43 7.57
N PHE A 547 1.29 27.72 8.80
CA PHE A 547 0.82 26.98 9.97
C PHE A 547 -0.56 27.44 10.43
N TYR A 548 -1.50 26.49 10.51
CA TYR A 548 -2.83 26.73 11.08
C TYR A 548 -2.97 26.23 12.51
N GLY A 549 -2.16 25.23 12.91
CA GLY A 549 -2.20 24.65 14.23
C GLY A 549 -0.94 23.86 14.55
N TRP A 550 -0.80 23.48 15.82
CA TRP A 550 0.34 22.71 16.32
C TRP A 550 -0.07 21.74 17.41
N ASP A 551 0.34 20.47 17.30
CA ASP A 551 0.19 19.48 18.36
C ASP A 551 1.22 19.76 19.44
N VAL A 552 0.75 20.27 20.59
CA VAL A 552 1.64 20.64 21.70
C VAL A 552 2.06 19.41 22.48
N VAL A 553 1.10 18.55 22.79
CA VAL A 553 1.31 17.26 23.49
C VAL A 553 0.59 16.17 22.74
N ASN A 554 1.29 15.05 22.51
CA ASN A 554 0.78 13.87 21.86
C ASN A 554 0.74 12.69 22.82
N GLU A 555 -0.39 11.94 22.85
CA GLU A 555 -0.54 10.63 23.47
C GLU A 555 -0.16 10.56 24.96
N ALA A 556 -0.58 11.49 25.77
CA ALA A 556 -0.24 11.53 27.17
C ALA A 556 -1.20 10.72 28.08
N VAL A 557 -2.34 10.26 27.52
CA VAL A 557 -3.33 9.49 28.28
C VAL A 557 -3.30 8.02 27.86
N ASN A 558 -3.20 7.14 28.86
CA ASN A 558 -3.33 5.70 28.68
C ASN A 558 -4.51 5.16 29.52
N GLY A 559 -5.59 4.79 28.84
CA GLY A 559 -6.82 4.37 29.54
C GLY A 559 -7.32 5.43 30.52
N ASN A 560 -7.64 5.03 31.73
CA ASN A 560 -8.08 5.93 32.80
C ASN A 560 -6.96 6.45 33.71
N THR A 561 -5.71 6.33 33.30
CA THR A 561 -4.54 6.63 34.13
C THR A 561 -4.30 8.13 34.34
N TYR A 562 -4.95 9.00 33.59
CA TYR A 562 -4.97 10.43 33.88
C TYR A 562 -5.91 10.75 35.06
N ARG A 563 -5.53 10.35 36.29
CA ARG A 563 -6.28 10.58 37.53
C ARG A 563 -5.42 11.29 38.57
N ASP A 564 -6.03 12.22 39.32
CA ASP A 564 -5.37 12.96 40.40
C ASP A 564 -4.90 12.10 41.56
N ASP A 565 -5.61 10.98 41.81
CA ASP A 565 -5.39 10.10 42.97
C ASP A 565 -4.41 8.95 42.67
N LYS A 566 -4.02 8.78 41.43
CA LYS A 566 -3.04 7.80 40.98
C LYS A 566 -1.91 8.42 40.19
N VAL A 567 -1.38 9.50 40.69
CA VAL A 567 -0.02 9.86 40.35
C VAL A 567 0.82 8.67 40.80
N ILE A 568 1.39 7.93 39.85
CA ILE A 568 2.18 6.76 40.12
C ILE A 568 3.24 7.18 41.13
N SER A 569 3.07 6.73 42.36
CA SER A 569 3.91 7.10 43.49
C SER A 569 5.26 6.38 43.44
N ASP A 570 5.45 5.47 42.52
CA ASP A 570 6.63 4.62 42.49
C ASP A 570 7.40 4.75 41.20
N ALA A 571 8.59 5.35 41.27
CA ALA A 571 9.57 5.43 40.21
C ALA A 571 10.13 4.04 39.81
N SER A 572 9.85 3.00 40.58
CA SER A 572 10.22 1.62 40.30
C SER A 572 9.14 0.83 39.57
N ASP A 573 7.99 1.43 39.26
CA ASP A 573 6.97 0.78 38.42
C ASP A 573 7.52 0.56 37.01
N THR A 574 8.02 -0.66 36.81
CA THR A 574 8.51 -1.18 35.54
C THR A 574 7.41 -1.91 34.78
N SER A 575 6.14 -1.75 35.18
CA SER A 575 5.05 -2.43 34.48
C SER A 575 5.01 -1.97 33.02
N THR A 576 5.17 -2.92 32.12
CA THR A 576 5.17 -2.71 30.66
C THR A 576 3.76 -2.45 30.11
N SER A 577 2.74 -2.51 30.96
CA SER A 577 1.34 -2.33 30.56
C SER A 577 0.93 -0.87 30.36
N ASP A 578 1.74 0.07 30.84
CA ASP A 578 1.50 1.50 30.67
C ASP A 578 2.70 2.18 29.98
N THR A 579 2.57 2.35 28.68
CA THR A 579 3.63 2.90 27.82
C THR A 579 3.87 4.39 28.02
N ARG A 580 3.04 5.10 28.77
CA ARG A 580 3.10 6.56 28.93
C ARG A 580 3.47 7.00 30.33
N HIS A 581 3.60 6.05 31.24
CA HIS A 581 4.03 6.27 32.63
C HIS A 581 5.28 5.43 32.96
N GLY A 582 5.90 5.71 34.05
CA GLY A 582 7.00 4.91 34.61
C GLY A 582 8.14 4.72 33.63
N SER A 583 8.41 3.47 33.22
CA SER A 583 9.59 3.13 32.44
C SER A 583 9.58 3.66 31.00
N ASN A 584 8.41 3.93 30.42
CA ASN A 584 8.28 4.24 29.01
C ASN A 584 8.10 5.74 28.69
N SER A 585 7.81 6.60 29.68
CA SER A 585 7.77 8.05 29.48
C SER A 585 8.89 8.73 30.24
N MET A 586 9.90 9.24 29.53
CA MET A 586 10.99 10.02 30.12
C MET A 586 10.48 11.30 30.79
N TRP A 587 9.45 11.91 30.23
CA TRP A 587 8.74 13.03 30.84
C TRP A 587 8.25 12.67 32.23
N TRP A 588 7.54 11.53 32.35
CA TRP A 588 7.05 11.06 33.64
C TRP A 588 8.18 10.75 34.62
N ARG A 589 9.29 10.16 34.15
CA ARG A 589 10.44 9.83 35.00
C ARG A 589 11.05 11.07 35.66
N VAL A 590 11.06 12.21 34.97
CA VAL A 590 11.55 13.47 35.54
C VAL A 590 10.49 14.15 36.42
N TYR A 591 9.28 14.30 35.92
CA TYR A 591 8.25 15.12 36.58
C TYR A 591 7.51 14.41 37.72
N LYS A 592 7.30 13.11 37.62
CA LYS A 592 6.44 12.31 38.52
C LYS A 592 5.02 12.89 38.68
N SER A 593 4.56 13.60 37.65
CA SER A 593 3.25 14.27 37.60
C SER A 593 2.93 14.68 36.18
N ASN A 594 1.69 15.15 35.93
CA ASN A 594 1.25 15.71 34.66
C ASN A 594 1.71 17.17 34.43
N GLU A 595 2.56 17.69 35.28
CA GLU A 595 3.04 19.08 35.26
C GLU A 595 3.68 19.44 33.91
N PHE A 596 4.39 18.51 33.27
CA PHE A 596 5.00 18.75 31.96
C PHE A 596 3.97 19.08 30.88
N ILE A 597 2.76 18.50 30.93
CA ILE A 597 1.67 18.80 29.99
C ILE A 597 1.21 20.24 30.14
N ILE A 598 0.93 20.65 31.37
CA ILE A 598 0.52 22.02 31.70
C ILE A 598 1.59 23.01 31.27
N ASN A 599 2.87 22.72 31.59
CA ASN A 599 4.01 23.57 31.21
C ASN A 599 4.19 23.66 29.69
N ALA A 600 4.02 22.55 28.95
CA ALA A 600 4.09 22.56 27.50
C ALA A 600 3.05 23.51 26.89
N PHE A 601 1.77 23.41 27.31
CA PHE A 601 0.73 24.32 26.84
C PHE A 601 0.94 25.77 27.29
N LYS A 602 1.48 25.98 28.46
CA LYS A 602 1.84 27.32 28.95
C LYS A 602 2.94 27.95 28.08
N TYR A 603 4.01 27.21 27.81
CA TYR A 603 5.09 27.67 26.94
C TYR A 603 4.62 27.82 25.50
N ALA A 604 3.86 26.90 24.97
CA ALA A 604 3.28 27.03 23.64
C ALA A 604 2.38 28.26 23.52
N ASN A 605 1.52 28.53 24.50
CA ASN A 605 0.71 29.76 24.51
C ASN A 605 1.54 31.07 24.62
N LYS A 606 2.69 31.01 25.28
CA LYS A 606 3.60 32.17 25.43
C LYS A 606 4.28 32.52 24.09
N TYR A 607 4.65 31.51 23.28
CA TYR A 607 5.50 31.74 22.11
C TYR A 607 4.74 31.58 20.78
N ALA A 608 3.65 30.81 20.72
CA ALA A 608 2.86 30.67 19.52
C ALA A 608 2.02 31.91 19.19
N PRO A 609 1.91 32.31 17.93
CA PRO A 609 0.94 33.31 17.49
C PRO A 609 -0.50 32.90 17.83
N LYS A 610 -1.38 33.88 18.05
CA LYS A 610 -2.77 33.63 18.45
C LYS A 610 -3.61 32.98 17.34
N ASN A 611 -3.20 33.10 16.09
CA ASN A 611 -3.84 32.46 14.94
C ASN A 611 -3.36 31.03 14.66
N VAL A 612 -2.37 30.54 15.39
CA VAL A 612 -1.94 29.14 15.36
C VAL A 612 -2.63 28.40 16.49
N GLU A 613 -3.49 27.44 16.16
CA GLU A 613 -4.26 26.67 17.13
C GLU A 613 -3.37 25.67 17.88
N LEU A 614 -3.59 25.49 19.16
CA LEU A 614 -2.84 24.56 20.01
C LEU A 614 -3.69 23.32 20.31
N TYR A 615 -3.19 22.16 19.90
CA TYR A 615 -3.88 20.87 19.99
C TYR A 615 -3.28 20.00 21.10
N TYR A 616 -4.14 19.27 21.77
CA TYR A 616 -3.81 17.99 22.36
C TYR A 616 -4.24 16.89 21.38
N ASN A 617 -3.39 15.91 21.08
CA ASN A 617 -3.63 14.87 20.08
C ASN A 617 -3.44 13.49 20.69
N ASP A 618 -4.39 12.53 20.45
CA ASP A 618 -4.30 11.19 21.02
C ASP A 618 -5.09 10.16 20.20
N PHE A 619 -4.74 8.87 20.36
CA PHE A 619 -5.42 7.73 19.72
C PHE A 619 -6.27 6.92 20.70
N GLY A 620 -7.01 5.91 20.16
CA GLY A 620 -7.89 5.07 20.96
C GLY A 620 -8.98 5.85 21.69
N GLU A 621 -9.26 7.03 21.17
CA GLU A 621 -10.15 8.03 21.75
C GLU A 621 -11.62 7.63 21.76
N THR A 622 -11.99 6.55 21.06
CA THR A 622 -13.34 5.99 21.12
C THR A 622 -13.58 5.12 22.36
N ASP A 623 -12.54 4.74 23.09
CA ASP A 623 -12.70 4.06 24.38
C ASP A 623 -13.29 5.01 25.44
N ASN A 624 -14.36 4.59 26.12
CA ASN A 624 -15.04 5.46 27.08
C ASN A 624 -14.17 5.84 28.28
N THR A 625 -13.34 4.93 28.75
CA THR A 625 -12.46 5.15 29.92
C THR A 625 -11.35 6.13 29.55
N LYS A 626 -10.76 5.95 28.39
CA LYS A 626 -9.74 6.86 27.85
C LYS A 626 -10.34 8.23 27.53
N CYS A 627 -11.58 8.28 27.03
CA CYS A 627 -12.32 9.51 26.81
C CYS A 627 -12.44 10.36 28.09
N GLU A 628 -12.76 9.74 29.22
CA GLU A 628 -12.82 10.44 30.51
C GLU A 628 -11.46 11.03 30.91
N GLY A 629 -10.38 10.29 30.70
CA GLY A 629 -9.02 10.75 30.94
C GLY A 629 -8.63 11.94 30.07
N ILE A 630 -8.94 11.86 28.75
CA ILE A 630 -8.67 12.94 27.79
C ILE A 630 -9.47 14.20 28.13
N VAL A 631 -10.78 14.06 28.43
CA VAL A 631 -11.62 15.21 28.82
C VAL A 631 -11.09 15.87 30.10
N LYS A 632 -10.64 15.06 31.07
CA LYS A 632 -10.01 15.60 32.28
C LYS A 632 -8.74 16.37 31.96
N LEU A 633 -7.82 15.82 31.13
CA LEU A 633 -6.61 16.49 30.71
C LEU A 633 -6.94 17.85 30.06
N ILE A 634 -7.88 17.86 29.12
CA ILE A 634 -8.30 19.10 28.42
C ILE A 634 -8.78 20.15 29.44
N ASN A 635 -9.60 19.76 30.39
CA ASN A 635 -10.13 20.66 31.41
C ASN A 635 -9.03 21.17 32.34
N ASP A 636 -8.09 20.33 32.75
CA ASP A 636 -6.95 20.72 33.60
C ASP A 636 -6.05 21.73 32.87
N VAL A 637 -5.73 21.48 31.60
CA VAL A 637 -4.96 22.43 30.78
C VAL A 637 -5.71 23.76 30.65
N LYS A 638 -6.99 23.72 30.32
CA LYS A 638 -7.78 24.97 30.09
C LYS A 638 -8.01 25.78 31.39
N SER A 639 -7.99 25.12 32.54
CA SER A 639 -8.16 25.80 33.83
C SER A 639 -6.86 26.33 34.43
N ALA A 640 -5.70 25.91 33.93
CA ALA A 640 -4.40 26.34 34.44
C ALA A 640 -4.05 27.72 33.91
N ASP A 641 -3.41 28.54 34.78
CA ASP A 641 -3.03 29.89 34.42
C ASP A 641 -1.96 29.94 33.32
N GLY A 642 -2.20 30.77 32.33
CA GLY A 642 -1.27 31.06 31.24
C GLY A 642 -1.26 30.00 30.13
N THR A 643 -2.12 29.00 30.19
CA THR A 643 -2.27 27.99 29.14
C THR A 643 -3.28 28.41 28.09
N ARG A 644 -3.27 27.71 26.95
CA ARG A 644 -4.28 27.74 25.89
C ARG A 644 -4.34 26.37 25.23
N LEU A 645 -5.55 25.86 25.08
CA LEU A 645 -5.84 24.67 24.28
C LEU A 645 -7.07 24.98 23.42
N ASP A 646 -6.90 24.97 22.11
CA ASP A 646 -7.91 25.41 21.15
C ASP A 646 -8.69 24.25 20.56
N ALA A 647 -8.10 23.06 20.48
CA ALA A 647 -8.74 21.90 19.88
C ALA A 647 -8.19 20.57 20.44
N PHE A 648 -8.99 19.53 20.29
CA PHE A 648 -8.55 18.16 20.48
C PHE A 648 -8.43 17.46 19.11
N GLY A 649 -7.25 16.85 18.87
CA GLY A 649 -6.98 15.98 17.73
C GLY A 649 -7.31 14.54 18.06
N MET A 650 -8.32 13.99 17.37
CA MET A 650 -8.64 12.58 17.38
C MET A 650 -7.77 11.92 16.31
N GLN A 651 -6.76 11.10 16.68
CA GLN A 651 -5.88 10.47 15.68
C GLN A 651 -6.70 9.62 14.70
N ALA A 652 -7.75 8.96 15.17
CA ALA A 652 -8.65 8.18 14.34
C ALA A 652 -7.98 6.99 13.64
N HIS A 653 -7.03 6.33 14.33
CA HIS A 653 -6.50 5.05 13.92
C HIS A 653 -7.48 3.95 14.30
N TYR A 654 -8.36 3.60 13.38
CA TYR A 654 -9.45 2.67 13.65
C TYR A 654 -9.16 1.27 13.09
N ASN A 655 -10.02 0.33 13.45
CA ASN A 655 -10.01 -1.02 12.92
C ASN A 655 -11.37 -1.31 12.28
N VAL A 656 -11.40 -1.89 11.10
CA VAL A 656 -12.63 -2.23 10.38
C VAL A 656 -13.56 -3.08 11.26
N ASP A 657 -13.03 -4.09 11.96
CA ASP A 657 -13.85 -4.98 12.78
C ASP A 657 -14.44 -4.34 14.05
N GLY A 658 -13.84 -3.28 14.54
CA GLY A 658 -14.25 -2.69 15.85
C GLY A 658 -14.82 -1.29 15.74
N PHE A 659 -14.92 -0.71 14.55
CA PHE A 659 -15.38 0.66 14.39
C PHE A 659 -16.89 0.80 14.62
N SER A 660 -17.26 1.73 15.50
CA SER A 660 -18.65 2.14 15.76
C SER A 660 -18.84 3.64 15.53
N ALA A 661 -19.59 4.01 14.51
CA ALA A 661 -19.93 5.39 14.20
C ALA A 661 -20.75 6.05 15.34
N ALA A 662 -21.59 5.29 16.03
CA ALA A 662 -22.35 5.77 17.18
C ALA A 662 -21.45 6.10 18.36
N GLN A 663 -20.48 5.23 18.66
CA GLN A 663 -19.47 5.46 19.70
C GLN A 663 -18.59 6.66 19.36
N PHE A 664 -18.08 6.74 18.12
CA PHE A 664 -17.35 7.92 17.63
C PHE A 664 -18.15 9.21 17.85
N LYS A 665 -19.41 9.24 17.42
CA LYS A 665 -20.28 10.41 17.58
C LYS A 665 -20.44 10.82 19.04
N SER A 666 -20.62 9.85 19.94
CA SER A 666 -20.77 10.07 21.38
C SER A 666 -19.52 10.75 21.98
N VAL A 667 -18.34 10.22 21.73
CA VAL A 667 -17.09 10.75 22.31
C VAL A 667 -16.70 12.08 21.67
N ALA A 668 -16.86 12.25 20.35
CA ALA A 668 -16.55 13.49 19.64
C ALA A 668 -17.35 14.67 20.20
N LYS A 669 -18.62 14.47 20.59
CA LYS A 669 -19.40 15.50 21.30
C LYS A 669 -18.77 15.91 22.63
N LYS A 670 -18.36 14.92 23.43
CA LYS A 670 -17.72 15.19 24.75
C LYS A 670 -16.43 15.99 24.56
N TYR A 671 -15.61 15.60 23.58
CA TYR A 671 -14.37 16.31 23.27
C TYR A 671 -14.61 17.74 22.78
N ALA A 672 -15.55 17.92 21.85
CA ALA A 672 -15.89 19.25 21.37
C ALA A 672 -16.46 20.15 22.48
N GLN A 673 -17.19 19.60 23.44
CA GLN A 673 -17.66 20.35 24.63
C GLN A 673 -16.48 20.76 25.53
N ALA A 674 -15.51 19.90 25.74
CA ALA A 674 -14.35 20.18 26.59
C ALA A 674 -13.36 21.12 25.88
N ALA A 675 -12.92 20.79 24.69
CA ALA A 675 -11.92 21.54 23.95
C ALA A 675 -12.46 22.78 23.26
N GLY A 676 -13.72 22.76 22.83
CA GLY A 676 -14.36 23.76 21.97
C GLY A 676 -14.33 23.40 20.49
N LYS A 677 -13.48 22.47 20.08
CA LYS A 677 -13.25 22.01 18.71
C LYS A 677 -12.62 20.62 18.70
N VAL A 678 -12.98 19.81 17.70
CA VAL A 678 -12.32 18.54 17.39
C VAL A 678 -11.92 18.48 15.92
N GLN A 679 -10.87 17.74 15.64
CA GLN A 679 -10.42 17.40 14.27
C GLN A 679 -9.98 15.95 14.26
N LEU A 680 -10.33 15.22 13.20
CA LEU A 680 -9.68 13.94 12.92
C LEU A 680 -8.31 14.25 12.31
N THR A 681 -7.25 13.75 12.94
CA THR A 681 -5.89 14.22 12.67
C THR A 681 -5.00 13.23 11.94
N GLU A 682 -5.33 11.94 11.98
CA GLU A 682 -4.46 10.86 11.50
C GLU A 682 -5.27 9.65 11.00
N LEU A 683 -6.43 9.93 10.37
CA LEU A 683 -7.37 8.89 9.99
C LEU A 683 -6.75 7.82 9.08
N ASP A 684 -6.82 6.61 9.54
CA ASP A 684 -6.65 5.39 8.75
C ASP A 684 -7.50 4.26 9.32
N PHE A 685 -7.74 3.22 8.51
CA PHE A 685 -8.42 2.02 8.95
C PHE A 685 -7.51 0.82 8.75
N LYS A 686 -7.15 0.16 9.83
CA LYS A 686 -6.56 -1.15 9.81
C LYS A 686 -7.56 -2.15 9.25
N ALA A 687 -7.11 -3.03 8.37
CA ALA A 687 -7.94 -4.05 7.75
C ALA A 687 -8.52 -5.04 8.78
N SER A 688 -9.62 -5.70 8.40
CA SER A 688 -10.30 -6.69 9.24
C SER A 688 -9.41 -7.90 9.55
N SER A 689 -9.72 -8.61 10.63
CA SER A 689 -9.00 -9.82 11.06
C SER A 689 -9.10 -10.98 10.06
N THR A 690 -10.05 -10.91 9.14
CA THR A 690 -10.28 -11.93 8.09
C THR A 690 -9.57 -11.60 6.78
N TYR A 691 -9.01 -10.42 6.64
CA TYR A 691 -8.26 -10.03 5.45
C TYR A 691 -6.87 -10.64 5.47
N ASP A 692 -6.52 -11.38 4.43
CA ASP A 692 -5.24 -12.10 4.31
C ASP A 692 -4.27 -11.46 3.28
N GLY A 693 -4.67 -10.36 2.65
CA GLY A 693 -3.87 -9.65 1.66
C GLY A 693 -3.94 -10.23 0.24
N THR A 694 -4.69 -11.32 0.04
CA THR A 694 -4.84 -11.92 -1.28
C THR A 694 -5.83 -11.15 -2.17
N ALA A 695 -5.69 -11.28 -3.48
CA ALA A 695 -6.62 -10.70 -4.44
C ALA A 695 -8.07 -11.19 -4.21
N ALA A 696 -8.25 -12.43 -3.75
CA ALA A 696 -9.55 -13.02 -3.50
C ALA A 696 -10.34 -12.34 -2.36
N THR A 697 -9.65 -11.78 -1.37
CA THR A 697 -10.27 -11.11 -0.22
C THR A 697 -10.25 -9.58 -0.34
N LYS A 698 -9.46 -9.03 -1.26
CA LYS A 698 -9.18 -7.60 -1.39
C LYS A 698 -10.43 -6.78 -1.68
N GLU A 699 -11.26 -7.20 -2.63
CA GLU A 699 -12.47 -6.46 -3.02
C GLU A 699 -13.47 -6.39 -1.86
N SER A 700 -13.68 -7.50 -1.16
CA SER A 700 -14.53 -7.54 0.03
C SER A 700 -14.00 -6.64 1.13
N GLU A 701 -12.68 -6.61 1.34
CA GLU A 701 -12.07 -5.75 2.35
C GLU A 701 -12.17 -4.27 1.99
N TYR A 702 -11.96 -3.93 0.73
CA TYR A 702 -12.15 -2.56 0.24
C TYR A 702 -13.59 -2.09 0.43
N THR A 703 -14.56 -2.97 0.23
CA THR A 703 -15.98 -2.68 0.44
C THR A 703 -16.25 -2.44 1.94
N LYS A 704 -15.82 -3.32 2.84
CA LYS A 704 -15.98 -3.14 4.29
C LYS A 704 -15.38 -1.83 4.77
N MET A 705 -14.16 -1.55 4.34
CA MET A 705 -13.44 -0.32 4.70
C MET A 705 -14.18 0.92 4.20
N ALA A 706 -14.70 0.89 2.96
CA ALA A 706 -15.49 1.99 2.39
C ALA A 706 -16.75 2.27 3.22
N TYR A 707 -17.42 1.24 3.72
CA TYR A 707 -18.58 1.43 4.60
C TYR A 707 -18.19 1.97 5.98
N CYS A 708 -17.02 1.59 6.53
CA CYS A 708 -16.51 2.25 7.73
C CYS A 708 -16.29 3.75 7.50
N HIS A 709 -15.66 4.12 6.39
CA HIS A 709 -15.50 5.53 5.99
C HIS A 709 -16.84 6.24 5.78
N LYS A 710 -17.80 5.60 5.10
CA LYS A 710 -19.14 6.14 4.88
C LYS A 710 -19.84 6.42 6.22
N ASN A 711 -19.86 5.43 7.12
CA ASN A 711 -20.52 5.55 8.41
C ASN A 711 -19.85 6.62 9.30
N LEU A 712 -18.52 6.71 9.29
CA LEU A 712 -17.76 7.77 9.92
C LEU A 712 -18.16 9.15 9.37
N TYR A 713 -18.21 9.28 8.06
CA TYR A 713 -18.52 10.56 7.42
C TYR A 713 -19.97 11.00 7.66
N GLU A 714 -20.93 10.07 7.65
CA GLU A 714 -22.31 10.36 8.03
C GLU A 714 -22.41 10.82 9.51
N ALA A 715 -21.68 10.16 10.42
CA ALA A 715 -21.61 10.60 11.81
C ALA A 715 -21.02 12.01 11.96
N ILE A 716 -19.96 12.33 11.20
CA ILE A 716 -19.36 13.66 11.15
C ILE A 716 -20.37 14.70 10.64
N LYS A 717 -21.09 14.42 9.57
CA LYS A 717 -22.14 15.31 9.04
C LYS A 717 -23.28 15.53 10.05
N ALA A 718 -23.69 14.47 10.74
CA ALA A 718 -24.69 14.56 11.79
C ALA A 718 -24.21 15.42 12.97
N LEU A 719 -22.95 15.24 13.42
CA LEU A 719 -22.34 16.08 14.45
C LEU A 719 -22.35 17.56 14.05
N LYS A 720 -21.97 17.85 12.81
CA LYS A 720 -21.97 19.21 12.29
C LYS A 720 -23.37 19.82 12.26
N LYS A 721 -24.38 19.06 11.82
CA LYS A 721 -25.79 19.47 11.81
C LYS A 721 -26.31 19.75 13.24
N GLU A 722 -25.83 19.02 14.24
CA GLU A 722 -26.14 19.19 15.65
C GLU A 722 -25.36 20.35 16.32
N GLY A 723 -24.51 21.06 15.56
CA GLY A 723 -23.76 22.21 16.05
C GLY A 723 -22.41 21.84 16.71
N THR A 724 -22.00 20.59 16.65
CA THR A 724 -20.67 20.18 17.15
C THR A 724 -19.60 20.73 16.23
N ASN A 725 -18.57 21.36 16.80
CA ASN A 725 -17.48 21.97 16.04
C ASN A 725 -16.43 20.93 15.61
N VAL A 726 -16.72 20.21 14.52
CA VAL A 726 -15.75 19.37 13.82
C VAL A 726 -15.08 20.21 12.74
N SER A 727 -13.76 20.41 12.83
CA SER A 727 -13.01 21.35 12.00
C SER A 727 -12.34 20.73 10.78
N GLY A 728 -12.27 19.42 10.68
CA GLY A 728 -11.66 18.77 9.53
C GLY A 728 -11.35 17.29 9.72
N ILE A 729 -10.83 16.72 8.63
CA ILE A 729 -10.38 15.34 8.53
C ILE A 729 -8.99 15.36 7.88
N THR A 730 -8.03 14.72 8.50
CA THR A 730 -6.69 14.45 7.94
C THR A 730 -6.50 12.94 7.87
N VAL A 731 -6.24 12.39 6.70
CA VAL A 731 -5.86 10.98 6.52
C VAL A 731 -4.36 10.81 6.76
N TRP A 732 -3.92 9.66 7.32
CA TRP A 732 -2.51 9.49 7.72
C TRP A 732 -1.67 8.84 6.62
N GLY A 733 -1.59 9.52 5.50
CA GLY A 733 -0.80 9.16 4.31
C GLY A 733 -1.57 9.42 3.03
N VAL A 734 -0.85 9.46 1.90
CA VAL A 734 -1.42 9.78 0.59
C VAL A 734 -1.83 8.51 -0.14
N ILE A 735 -0.90 7.58 -0.32
CA ILE A 735 -1.07 6.31 -1.04
C ILE A 735 -0.69 5.12 -0.17
N GLU A 736 -1.33 3.98 -0.38
CA GLU A 736 -1.18 2.78 0.44
C GLU A 736 0.27 2.34 0.69
N PRO A 737 1.16 2.25 -0.31
CA PRO A 737 2.53 1.78 -0.07
C PRO A 737 3.32 2.60 0.93
N ASN A 738 2.94 3.86 1.14
CA ASN A 738 3.62 4.79 2.04
C ASN A 738 3.00 4.84 3.43
N SER A 739 1.95 4.05 3.70
CA SER A 739 1.34 4.00 5.02
C SER A 739 2.29 3.39 6.06
N TRP A 740 2.32 3.97 7.25
CA TRP A 740 3.07 3.43 8.39
C TRP A 740 2.64 2.02 8.77
N LEU A 741 1.39 1.63 8.50
CA LEU A 741 0.87 0.29 8.75
C LEU A 741 1.60 -0.77 7.90
N HIS A 742 2.18 -0.41 6.75
CA HIS A 742 2.98 -1.32 5.93
C HIS A 742 4.30 -1.73 6.59
N SER A 743 4.85 -0.91 7.48
CA SER A 743 6.08 -1.22 8.21
C SER A 743 5.85 -2.03 9.49
N GLN A 744 4.60 -2.23 9.90
CA GLN A 744 4.25 -2.96 11.11
C GLN A 744 4.19 -4.46 10.84
N SER A 745 5.03 -5.23 11.50
CA SER A 745 5.12 -6.69 11.33
C SER A 745 4.09 -7.48 12.13
N ASP A 746 3.49 -6.87 13.16
CA ASP A 746 2.55 -7.56 14.07
C ASP A 746 1.45 -6.61 14.55
N LEU A 747 0.39 -6.54 13.77
CA LEU A 747 -0.77 -5.69 14.08
C LEU A 747 -1.91 -6.47 14.76
N GLY A 748 -1.73 -7.76 15.01
CA GLY A 748 -2.75 -8.62 15.63
C GLY A 748 -4.00 -8.79 14.77
N GLY A 749 -4.04 -9.84 13.95
CA GLY A 749 -5.17 -10.24 13.10
C GLY A 749 -5.03 -9.84 11.63
N GLY A 750 -5.60 -10.64 10.75
CA GLY A 750 -5.67 -10.42 9.32
C GLY A 750 -4.33 -10.30 8.61
N ALA A 751 -4.33 -9.57 7.50
CA ALA A 751 -3.13 -9.25 6.77
C ALA A 751 -2.20 -8.34 7.59
N SER A 752 -0.90 -8.59 7.52
CA SER A 752 0.13 -7.82 8.20
C SER A 752 1.01 -7.06 7.20
N GLY A 753 1.65 -6.03 7.68
CA GLY A 753 2.66 -5.29 6.91
C GLY A 753 2.12 -4.71 5.61
N SER A 754 2.82 -4.96 4.51
CA SER A 754 2.53 -4.39 3.18
C SER A 754 1.19 -4.78 2.58
N ALA A 755 0.49 -5.76 3.16
CA ALA A 755 -0.85 -6.14 2.70
C ALA A 755 -1.97 -5.23 3.22
N GLN A 756 -1.71 -4.37 4.22
CA GLN A 756 -2.70 -3.41 4.71
C GLN A 756 -3.13 -2.41 3.62
N CYS A 757 -4.38 -1.98 3.67
CA CYS A 757 -4.99 -1.11 2.65
C CYS A 757 -5.72 0.12 3.26
N PRO A 758 -5.07 0.92 4.13
CA PRO A 758 -5.74 1.83 5.06
C PRO A 758 -6.19 3.18 4.48
N LEU A 759 -5.76 3.55 3.28
CA LEU A 759 -5.88 4.91 2.77
C LEU A 759 -6.90 5.05 1.64
N LEU A 760 -7.10 6.29 1.16
CA LEU A 760 -8.08 6.63 0.12
C LEU A 760 -7.63 6.31 -1.31
N PHE A 761 -6.31 6.27 -1.53
CA PHE A 761 -5.70 6.03 -2.84
C PHE A 761 -4.76 4.82 -2.78
N ASP A 762 -4.74 4.06 -3.84
CA ASP A 762 -3.87 2.90 -3.98
C ASP A 762 -2.44 3.28 -4.41
N GLY A 763 -1.57 2.28 -4.59
CA GLY A 763 -0.21 2.49 -5.02
C GLY A 763 -0.05 2.98 -6.48
N ASN A 764 -1.14 2.95 -7.26
CA ASN A 764 -1.19 3.48 -8.63
C ASN A 764 -1.85 4.87 -8.69
N TYR A 765 -2.01 5.53 -7.54
CA TYR A 765 -2.63 6.86 -7.40
C TYR A 765 -4.12 6.89 -7.79
N LYS A 766 -4.81 5.74 -7.76
CA LYS A 766 -6.24 5.61 -8.09
C LYS A 766 -7.10 5.67 -6.85
N ALA A 767 -8.28 6.29 -7.01
CA ALA A 767 -9.25 6.40 -5.94
C ALA A 767 -9.88 5.04 -5.61
N LYS A 768 -9.79 4.65 -4.35
CA LYS A 768 -10.38 3.42 -3.81
C LYS A 768 -11.85 3.60 -3.43
N PRO A 769 -12.59 2.53 -3.16
CA PRO A 769 -13.94 2.62 -2.62
C PRO A 769 -14.05 3.52 -1.38
N ALA A 770 -13.03 3.55 -0.51
CA ALA A 770 -12.96 4.45 0.66
C ALA A 770 -13.04 5.95 0.29
N TYR A 771 -12.43 6.36 -0.83
CA TYR A 771 -12.57 7.73 -1.34
C TYR A 771 -14.01 8.04 -1.75
N TRP A 772 -14.68 7.10 -2.45
CA TRP A 772 -16.05 7.28 -2.92
C TRP A 772 -17.05 7.40 -1.78
N ALA A 773 -16.76 6.86 -0.60
CA ALA A 773 -17.55 7.05 0.61
C ALA A 773 -17.78 8.53 0.99
N TYR A 774 -16.86 9.42 0.63
CA TYR A 774 -16.95 10.86 0.87
C TYR A 774 -17.51 11.64 -0.31
N VAL A 775 -17.16 11.24 -1.52
CA VAL A 775 -17.43 12.01 -2.73
C VAL A 775 -18.76 11.63 -3.35
N ASP A 776 -19.00 10.33 -3.50
CA ASP A 776 -20.23 9.79 -4.07
C ASP A 776 -20.47 8.37 -3.59
N ALA A 777 -21.15 8.23 -2.47
CA ALA A 777 -21.40 6.92 -1.86
C ALA A 777 -22.33 6.00 -2.69
N THR A 778 -22.94 6.50 -3.77
CA THR A 778 -23.74 5.67 -4.69
C THR A 778 -22.88 4.76 -5.56
N LYS A 779 -21.56 5.05 -5.63
CA LYS A 779 -20.58 4.22 -6.34
C LYS A 779 -20.04 3.04 -5.52
N LEU A 780 -20.44 2.94 -4.26
CA LEU A 780 -20.00 1.82 -3.42
C LEU A 780 -20.71 0.54 -3.83
N GLN A 781 -19.94 -0.54 -3.93
CA GLN A 781 -20.52 -1.87 -4.07
C GLN A 781 -21.35 -2.19 -2.82
N PRO A 782 -22.47 -2.92 -2.94
CA PRO A 782 -23.23 -3.37 -1.80
C PRO A 782 -22.35 -4.15 -0.81
N ALA A 783 -22.56 -3.92 0.49
CA ALA A 783 -21.84 -4.67 1.53
C ALA A 783 -22.34 -6.12 1.55
N ILE A 784 -21.51 -7.05 1.11
CA ILE A 784 -21.86 -8.48 1.09
C ILE A 784 -21.26 -9.16 2.31
N GLN A 785 -22.12 -9.73 3.17
CA GLN A 785 -21.70 -10.61 4.25
C GLN A 785 -22.09 -12.06 3.93
N LYS A 786 -21.16 -12.99 4.06
CA LYS A 786 -21.49 -14.42 3.99
C LYS A 786 -22.03 -14.87 5.34
N VAL A 787 -23.30 -15.26 5.36
CA VAL A 787 -23.99 -15.74 6.57
C VAL A 787 -24.47 -17.18 6.35
N THR A 788 -24.59 -17.94 7.43
CA THR A 788 -25.17 -19.28 7.39
C THR A 788 -26.60 -19.22 7.90
N ILE A 789 -27.55 -19.55 7.02
CA ILE A 789 -28.97 -19.58 7.37
C ILE A 789 -29.34 -20.95 7.90
N THR A 790 -29.86 -21.00 9.14
CA THR A 790 -30.23 -22.22 9.83
C THR A 790 -31.55 -22.77 9.32
N GLU A 791 -31.65 -24.10 9.18
CA GLU A 791 -32.93 -24.79 8.89
C GLU A 791 -33.89 -24.68 10.08
N ALA A 792 -35.08 -24.17 9.85
CA ALA A 792 -36.09 -24.08 10.87
C ALA A 792 -36.62 -25.47 11.23
N LYS A 793 -36.58 -25.80 12.49
CA LYS A 793 -37.19 -27.02 13.01
C LYS A 793 -38.53 -26.70 13.70
N ASP A 794 -39.58 -27.43 13.31
CA ASP A 794 -40.91 -27.28 13.89
C ASP A 794 -41.49 -25.88 13.88
N GLY A 795 -41.13 -25.07 12.85
CA GLY A 795 -41.57 -23.69 12.68
C GLY A 795 -40.97 -22.69 13.67
N ASN A 796 -39.93 -23.08 14.41
CA ASN A 796 -39.20 -22.22 15.33
C ASN A 796 -38.15 -21.34 14.58
N ILE A 797 -38.23 -20.03 14.78
CA ILE A 797 -37.28 -19.07 14.27
C ILE A 797 -36.14 -18.94 15.26
N ALA A 798 -35.16 -19.84 15.16
CA ALA A 798 -33.98 -19.85 15.99
C ALA A 798 -32.73 -19.99 15.09
N GLY A 799 -31.96 -18.96 15.04
CA GLY A 799 -30.75 -18.87 14.18
C GLY A 799 -29.80 -17.80 14.69
N GLU A 800 -28.76 -17.57 13.94
CA GLU A 800 -27.81 -16.48 14.19
C GLU A 800 -28.50 -15.13 13.98
N THR A 801 -28.23 -14.18 14.87
CA THR A 801 -28.81 -12.84 14.83
C THR A 801 -27.82 -11.90 14.15
N TYR A 802 -28.30 -11.19 13.14
CA TYR A 802 -27.55 -10.16 12.41
C TYR A 802 -28.12 -8.80 12.73
N THR A 803 -27.29 -7.76 12.62
CA THR A 803 -27.68 -6.38 12.98
C THR A 803 -27.51 -5.45 11.79
N ILE A 804 -28.51 -4.57 11.61
CA ILE A 804 -28.43 -3.37 10.77
C ILE A 804 -28.32 -2.19 11.74
N ASP A 805 -27.17 -1.51 11.78
CA ASP A 805 -26.94 -0.34 12.62
C ASP A 805 -26.53 0.84 11.74
N GLN A 806 -27.44 1.75 11.50
CA GLN A 806 -27.20 2.99 10.77
C GLN A 806 -27.57 4.22 11.63
N GLY A 807 -27.17 4.19 12.87
CA GLY A 807 -27.23 5.32 13.80
C GLY A 807 -28.59 5.51 14.47
N ALA A 808 -29.54 6.22 13.87
CA ALA A 808 -30.84 6.52 14.50
C ALA A 808 -31.80 5.31 14.56
N VAL A 809 -31.59 4.33 13.68
CA VAL A 809 -32.40 3.12 13.61
C VAL A 809 -31.48 1.90 13.68
N GLN A 810 -31.83 1.01 14.58
CA GLN A 810 -31.19 -0.28 14.75
C GLN A 810 -32.21 -1.38 14.48
N ALA A 811 -31.77 -2.37 13.69
CA ALA A 811 -32.59 -3.58 13.51
C ALA A 811 -31.73 -4.84 13.75
N GLU A 812 -32.37 -5.84 14.30
CA GLU A 812 -31.83 -7.19 14.45
C GLU A 812 -32.66 -8.12 13.59
N PHE A 813 -32.02 -9.01 12.81
CA PHE A 813 -32.77 -10.00 12.05
C PHE A 813 -32.21 -11.41 12.16
N ILE A 814 -33.11 -12.37 12.10
CA ILE A 814 -32.79 -13.81 12.16
C ILE A 814 -33.40 -14.46 10.92
N PRO A 815 -32.58 -14.87 9.93
CA PRO A 815 -33.02 -15.65 8.78
C PRO A 815 -33.04 -17.14 9.13
N VAL A 816 -34.10 -17.85 8.75
CA VAL A 816 -34.22 -19.30 8.79
C VAL A 816 -34.88 -19.80 7.52
N TRP A 817 -34.63 -21.05 7.11
CA TRP A 817 -35.22 -21.64 5.94
C TRP A 817 -35.91 -23.00 6.26
N ASP A 818 -36.90 -23.36 5.49
CA ASP A 818 -37.57 -24.65 5.53
C ASP A 818 -37.95 -25.12 4.10
N ALA A 819 -38.72 -26.19 3.99
CA ALA A 819 -39.13 -26.71 2.70
C ALA A 819 -40.03 -25.75 1.88
N ASP A 820 -40.66 -24.79 2.52
CA ASP A 820 -41.56 -23.79 1.90
C ASP A 820 -40.85 -22.48 1.52
N GLY A 821 -39.65 -22.24 2.03
CA GLY A 821 -38.84 -21.07 1.70
C GLY A 821 -38.04 -20.46 2.84
N LEU A 822 -37.81 -19.17 2.74
CA LEU A 822 -37.07 -18.38 3.70
C LEU A 822 -38.00 -17.58 4.60
N THR A 823 -37.74 -17.60 5.90
CA THR A 823 -38.42 -16.74 6.89
C THR A 823 -37.39 -15.85 7.57
N VAL A 824 -37.58 -14.55 7.52
CA VAL A 824 -36.73 -13.55 8.20
C VAL A 824 -37.54 -12.84 9.26
N GLN A 825 -37.16 -12.97 10.52
CA GLN A 825 -37.70 -12.20 11.61
C GLN A 825 -36.85 -10.98 11.85
N VAL A 826 -37.42 -9.79 11.77
CA VAL A 826 -36.71 -8.51 11.92
C VAL A 826 -37.31 -7.75 13.09
N LYS A 827 -36.48 -7.36 14.05
CA LYS A 827 -36.82 -6.48 15.17
C LYS A 827 -36.24 -5.10 14.90
N VAL A 828 -37.07 -4.11 14.76
CA VAL A 828 -36.68 -2.74 14.53
C VAL A 828 -36.85 -1.92 15.80
N LYS A 829 -35.79 -1.26 16.25
CA LYS A 829 -35.80 -0.29 17.34
C LYS A 829 -36.15 1.07 16.78
N ASP A 830 -37.41 1.44 16.86
CA ASP A 830 -37.94 2.71 16.38
C ASP A 830 -39.15 3.10 17.19
N THR A 831 -39.05 4.24 17.86
CA THR A 831 -40.11 4.78 18.69
C THR A 831 -41.05 5.75 17.95
N THR A 832 -40.67 6.21 16.77
CA THR A 832 -41.50 7.03 15.89
C THR A 832 -42.40 6.15 15.02
N VAL A 833 -43.61 6.54 14.77
CA VAL A 833 -44.55 5.75 13.96
C VAL A 833 -44.85 6.51 12.70
N ASN A 834 -44.49 5.94 11.54
CA ASN A 834 -44.80 6.51 10.24
C ASN A 834 -45.44 5.45 9.33
N ASP A 835 -46.37 5.87 8.50
CA ASP A 835 -47.06 4.97 7.57
C ASP A 835 -46.15 4.39 6.49
N ALA A 836 -44.99 5.00 6.28
CA ALA A 836 -43.93 4.51 5.35
C ALA A 836 -43.04 3.42 5.99
N ASP A 837 -43.09 3.21 7.31
CA ASP A 837 -42.27 2.24 7.99
C ASP A 837 -42.59 0.82 7.53
N ALA A 838 -41.59 0.11 7.09
CA ALA A 838 -41.72 -1.23 6.56
C ALA A 838 -40.39 -2.00 6.60
N VAL A 839 -40.48 -3.32 6.59
CA VAL A 839 -39.36 -4.22 6.33
C VAL A 839 -39.55 -4.88 4.98
N THR A 840 -38.57 -4.82 4.12
CA THR A 840 -38.55 -5.55 2.83
C THR A 840 -37.38 -6.52 2.82
N VAL A 841 -37.67 -7.75 2.44
CA VAL A 841 -36.65 -8.79 2.22
C VAL A 841 -36.61 -9.09 0.74
N TYR A 842 -35.40 -8.97 0.19
CA TYR A 842 -35.07 -9.34 -1.20
C TYR A 842 -34.25 -10.61 -1.17
N VAL A 843 -34.54 -11.53 -2.10
CA VAL A 843 -33.80 -12.77 -2.23
C VAL A 843 -33.48 -13.06 -3.67
N ASP A 844 -32.22 -13.39 -3.97
CA ASP A 844 -31.80 -13.95 -5.25
C ASP A 844 -31.49 -15.43 -5.04
N PRO A 845 -32.34 -16.34 -5.58
CA PRO A 845 -32.26 -17.77 -5.31
C PRO A 845 -31.05 -18.47 -5.90
N ASP A 846 -30.46 -17.96 -6.97
CA ASP A 846 -29.33 -18.58 -7.67
C ASP A 846 -27.99 -17.86 -7.44
N ASN A 847 -28.02 -16.80 -6.62
CA ASN A 847 -26.84 -16.00 -6.29
C ASN A 847 -26.10 -15.47 -7.54
N SER A 848 -26.84 -15.16 -8.60
CA SER A 848 -26.27 -14.74 -9.87
C SER A 848 -25.86 -13.27 -9.90
N ALA A 849 -26.40 -12.47 -8.98
CA ALA A 849 -26.28 -11.01 -8.93
C ALA A 849 -26.70 -10.28 -10.23
N SER A 850 -27.30 -11.02 -11.17
CA SER A 850 -27.61 -10.51 -12.52
C SER A 850 -29.00 -9.94 -12.65
N ASP A 851 -29.93 -10.25 -11.72
CA ASP A 851 -31.30 -9.76 -11.72
C ASP A 851 -31.78 -9.49 -10.29
N ILE A 852 -31.85 -8.22 -9.92
CA ILE A 852 -32.28 -7.76 -8.60
C ILE A 852 -33.81 -7.57 -8.50
N THR A 853 -34.54 -8.03 -9.48
CA THR A 853 -36.03 -8.02 -9.41
C THR A 853 -36.64 -9.37 -8.98
N PRO A 854 -36.02 -10.11 -8.16
CA PRO A 854 -36.50 -11.37 -7.69
C PRO A 854 -37.55 -11.21 -6.62
N ASP A 855 -37.90 -12.29 -6.07
CA ASP A 855 -38.89 -12.39 -5.03
C ASP A 855 -38.59 -11.45 -3.85
N LYS A 856 -39.32 -10.35 -3.78
CA LYS A 856 -39.31 -9.45 -2.64
C LYS A 856 -40.61 -9.50 -1.89
N VAL A 857 -40.53 -9.47 -0.59
CA VAL A 857 -41.69 -9.40 0.30
C VAL A 857 -41.52 -8.22 1.23
N THR A 858 -42.51 -7.36 1.26
CA THR A 858 -42.59 -6.20 2.15
C THR A 858 -43.65 -6.41 3.22
N VAL A 859 -43.28 -6.16 4.47
CA VAL A 859 -44.21 -6.13 5.62
C VAL A 859 -44.21 -4.72 6.17
N ALA A 860 -45.32 -4.02 6.02
CA ALA A 860 -45.52 -2.70 6.61
C ALA A 860 -45.57 -2.79 8.15
N ARG A 861 -45.14 -1.76 8.84
CA ARG A 861 -45.17 -1.67 10.30
C ARG A 861 -46.58 -1.92 10.87
N THR A 862 -47.60 -1.47 10.19
CA THR A 862 -48.99 -1.69 10.59
C THR A 862 -49.41 -3.16 10.59
N ALA A 863 -48.72 -4.03 9.83
CA ALA A 863 -48.89 -5.47 9.78
C ALA A 863 -47.90 -6.24 10.69
N ALA A 864 -46.98 -5.55 11.31
CA ALA A 864 -45.96 -6.11 12.22
C ALA A 864 -46.43 -6.11 13.67
N ALA A 865 -45.82 -6.95 14.49
CA ALA A 865 -46.13 -6.98 15.93
C ALA A 865 -45.42 -5.83 16.65
N ALA A 866 -46.15 -5.07 17.47
CA ALA A 866 -45.57 -4.06 18.34
C ALA A 866 -44.71 -4.71 19.42
N ILE A 867 -43.50 -4.20 19.65
CA ILE A 867 -42.64 -4.58 20.76
C ILE A 867 -42.19 -3.35 21.56
N ALA A 868 -41.59 -3.56 22.72
CA ALA A 868 -41.09 -2.46 23.53
C ALA A 868 -40.00 -1.69 22.77
N GLY A 869 -40.23 -0.40 22.47
CA GLY A 869 -39.32 0.47 21.76
C GLY A 869 -39.25 0.28 20.24
N GLY A 870 -40.25 -0.39 19.63
CA GLY A 870 -40.25 -0.60 18.17
C GLY A 870 -41.28 -1.59 17.68
N TYR A 871 -40.93 -2.34 16.64
CA TYR A 871 -41.81 -3.36 16.06
C TYR A 871 -41.02 -4.59 15.58
N GLN A 872 -41.73 -5.71 15.42
CA GLN A 872 -41.14 -6.95 14.89
C GLN A 872 -41.93 -7.41 13.66
N ALA A 873 -41.28 -7.45 12.52
CA ALA A 873 -41.84 -8.00 11.30
C ALA A 873 -41.34 -9.46 11.11
N THR A 874 -42.24 -10.32 10.60
CA THR A 874 -41.86 -11.65 10.14
C THR A 874 -42.16 -11.73 8.66
N VAL A 875 -41.11 -11.79 7.85
CA VAL A 875 -41.18 -11.78 6.39
C VAL A 875 -40.97 -13.21 5.88
N LYS A 876 -41.94 -13.75 5.13
CA LYS A 876 -41.81 -15.08 4.49
C LYS A 876 -41.70 -14.91 3.01
N VAL A 877 -40.60 -15.43 2.45
CA VAL A 877 -40.35 -15.50 1.01
C VAL A 877 -40.49 -16.94 0.56
N SER A 878 -41.51 -17.20 -0.27
CA SER A 878 -41.79 -18.55 -0.74
C SER A 878 -40.72 -18.99 -1.78
N MET A 879 -39.95 -20.00 -1.45
CA MET A 879 -38.86 -20.53 -2.30
C MET A 879 -38.90 -22.06 -2.23
N LYS A 880 -39.47 -22.70 -3.20
CA LYS A 880 -39.52 -24.16 -3.19
C LYS A 880 -38.20 -24.79 -3.66
N GLY A 881 -37.76 -25.77 -2.90
CA GLY A 881 -36.62 -26.59 -3.29
C GLY A 881 -35.26 -26.11 -2.83
N LEU A 882 -35.19 -25.23 -1.79
CA LEU A 882 -33.95 -24.90 -1.10
C LEU A 882 -33.25 -26.17 -0.58
N LYS A 883 -31.94 -26.19 -0.67
CA LYS A 883 -31.10 -27.34 -0.28
C LYS A 883 -30.01 -26.89 0.68
N VAL A 884 -29.59 -27.80 1.55
CA VAL A 884 -28.39 -27.60 2.39
C VAL A 884 -27.20 -27.24 1.51
N ALA A 885 -26.41 -26.26 1.96
CA ALA A 885 -25.27 -25.70 1.25
C ALA A 885 -25.57 -24.96 -0.08
N GLN A 886 -26.84 -24.69 -0.39
CA GLN A 886 -27.20 -23.77 -1.47
C GLN A 886 -26.81 -22.35 -1.06
N GLN A 887 -26.19 -21.62 -1.97
CA GLN A 887 -25.92 -20.18 -1.80
C GLN A 887 -27.07 -19.40 -2.41
N ILE A 888 -27.57 -18.43 -1.67
CA ILE A 888 -28.57 -17.45 -2.09
C ILE A 888 -28.07 -16.07 -1.68
N SER A 889 -28.48 -15.02 -2.40
CA SER A 889 -28.30 -13.67 -1.91
C SER A 889 -29.54 -13.21 -1.17
N LEU A 890 -29.33 -12.58 -0.02
CA LEU A 890 -30.38 -12.06 0.86
C LEU A 890 -30.08 -10.58 1.19
N ASP A 891 -31.06 -9.73 1.01
CA ASP A 891 -30.99 -8.34 1.46
C ASP A 891 -32.21 -8.01 2.35
N VAL A 892 -31.97 -7.35 3.48
CA VAL A 892 -32.97 -6.95 4.46
C VAL A 892 -32.98 -5.43 4.59
N VAL A 893 -34.00 -4.80 4.05
CA VAL A 893 -34.13 -3.35 4.00
C VAL A 893 -35.19 -2.89 5.00
N VAL A 894 -34.81 -1.99 5.88
CA VAL A 894 -35.75 -1.30 6.80
C VAL A 894 -36.02 0.10 6.25
N ASN A 895 -37.26 0.38 5.91
CA ASN A 895 -37.72 1.74 5.61
C ASN A 895 -38.18 2.40 6.92
N ASN A 896 -37.57 3.50 7.28
CA ASN A 896 -37.90 4.29 8.45
C ASN A 896 -38.08 5.77 8.02
N ASP A 897 -39.31 6.31 8.17
CA ASP A 897 -39.62 7.69 7.80
C ASP A 897 -39.24 8.05 6.33
N GLY A 898 -39.26 7.08 5.42
CA GLY A 898 -38.86 7.26 4.03
C GLY A 898 -37.35 7.15 3.79
N CYS A 899 -36.53 6.86 4.80
CA CYS A 899 -35.12 6.51 4.69
C CYS A 899 -34.95 4.99 4.62
N LEU A 900 -34.25 4.50 3.61
CA LEU A 900 -33.93 3.08 3.48
C LEU A 900 -32.63 2.76 4.23
N LEU A 901 -32.68 1.69 5.03
CA LEU A 901 -31.55 1.18 5.81
C LEU A 901 -31.27 -0.25 5.33
N TYR A 902 -30.04 -0.53 5.00
CA TYR A 902 -29.59 -1.79 4.41
C TYR A 902 -28.68 -2.55 5.36
#